data_9acc2b7ec90bc16d9893b64f21e040e7
#
_entry.id   9acc2b7ec90bc16d9893b64f21e040e7
#
_cell.length_a   1.000
_cell.length_b   1.000
_cell.length_c   1.000
_cell.angle_alpha   90.00
_cell.angle_beta   90.00
_cell.angle_gamma   90.00
#
_symmetry.space_group_name_H-M   'P 1'
#
loop_
_entity.id
_entity.type
_entity.pdbx_description
1 polymer ?
#
loop_
_entity_poly.entity_id
_entity_poly.type
_entity_poly.pdbx_seq_one_letter_code
_entity_poly.pdbx_strand_id
1 'polypeptide(L)'
;MNKVSHSLLITFLVSIIFLGFNTFSLSQQIQGKITSLSGKPLSNVRIKNEFQTVFSNSMGEFSLFTSKEKSIVRFSLAGFLPFVDTFILHAKNLTVNIQLEEQVLDVGEVKVVAKSQKQLGKEIMKQVIAKNEAFRNSMPSFSTEIYCITELDKEVLDSSKTESKLERENQLEWKSISYYKSPRLFKDYYEGYLDYSDQGKIELHGDPSVSSKVNPFGEESMIPNLALENNPYVFVKGLREAYFPLYSNWIEFPSISTKPIISPLSSSAFLSYAFYLEDTDNANVDSTVYTIRVQPLFKEDALLFGTLYILKDSWQVIDYDLFVNKGALSYFSSMEVKGSFQRIGDYFYPNRQTFNYFLYDGGTFKVAKSEAYFKNYTFSFKDSISWLETSSYAPNAEDKDTTYWKSIRPNNLSVSALKFIHTQDSLKTFHLSKEYLNKEDSIYNALKFWDVIINGIGFRNTYKKREFWFSPLVAQIMPFGVGGYRHRLAMNYKKTFANWKSIAIEPTIDYGFLNKDLKGELALGYTYNPKRFSTIIIMGGDIYDYVNSYQRLVGTLGPANRVRNQKFSLSHRFELVNGFFVKTEFMHSNRFSIGSMKYPEWVDLFGVFAKPQSFEGYKISQFTLDLEYVPKQKFLMKGERKIVLGSIWPKFGLKMNAGVPNFLGGQSNFGFAEGRVSNQGKFRSFGNYSYRFSYGQFLYKKDLRIIERKYFRTSDLNFFSNPTNSLQLLDTNMNTQNAYVQFNIIHHFEGFFLSKIWGINKLKLEESIGGGFLTLPGSSFAQVELFAGLERKVRIRKQLIKFGVYIVQANSSRGPSTRLKIGFNFYDSFHAKWMY
;
A
#
# COMPACT_ATOMS: atom_id res chain seq x y z
N MET A 1 -42.89 17.65 2.27
CA MET A 1 -41.72 18.12 1.46
C MET A 1 -40.42 17.32 1.69
N ASN A 2 -40.46 16.09 2.21
CA ASN A 2 -39.25 15.33 2.58
C ASN A 2 -38.89 14.13 1.68
N LYS A 3 -39.42 14.02 0.48
CA LYS A 3 -39.06 12.97 -0.49
C LYS A 3 -38.18 13.43 -1.66
N VAL A 4 -38.00 14.75 -1.82
CA VAL A 4 -37.26 15.30 -2.98
C VAL A 4 -35.78 15.47 -2.69
N SER A 5 -35.36 15.65 -1.44
CA SER A 5 -33.94 15.86 -1.11
C SER A 5 -33.08 14.58 -1.14
N HIS A 6 -33.66 13.42 -0.83
CA HIS A 6 -32.94 12.15 -0.91
C HIS A 6 -32.69 11.66 -2.34
N SER A 7 -33.62 11.96 -3.24
CA SER A 7 -33.47 11.63 -4.67
C SER A 7 -32.36 12.45 -5.34
N LEU A 8 -32.21 13.71 -4.99
CA LEU A 8 -31.18 14.59 -5.55
C LEU A 8 -29.76 14.21 -5.08
N LEU A 9 -29.60 13.78 -3.83
CA LEU A 9 -28.30 13.36 -3.32
C LEU A 9 -27.85 12.01 -3.92
N ILE A 10 -28.78 11.08 -4.11
CA ILE A 10 -28.54 9.81 -4.77
C ILE A 10 -28.24 10.02 -6.26
N THR A 11 -28.98 10.91 -6.92
CA THR A 11 -28.74 11.23 -8.34
C THR A 11 -27.41 11.93 -8.55
N PHE A 12 -26.99 12.80 -7.61
CA PHE A 12 -25.68 13.46 -7.65
C PHE A 12 -24.53 12.49 -7.41
N LEU A 13 -24.67 11.56 -6.45
CA LEU A 13 -23.69 10.50 -6.20
C LEU A 13 -23.59 9.48 -7.36
N VAL A 14 -24.72 9.12 -7.96
CA VAL A 14 -24.77 8.25 -9.13
C VAL A 14 -24.19 8.95 -10.36
N SER A 15 -24.42 10.26 -10.52
CA SER A 15 -23.83 11.05 -11.61
C SER A 15 -22.32 11.18 -11.48
N ILE A 16 -21.77 11.28 -10.26
CA ILE A 16 -20.32 11.27 -10.03
C ILE A 16 -19.71 9.89 -10.35
N ILE A 17 -20.45 8.82 -10.10
CA ILE A 17 -20.03 7.45 -10.45
C ILE A 17 -20.07 7.22 -11.96
N PHE A 18 -21.00 7.84 -12.68
CA PHE A 18 -21.10 7.73 -14.16
C PHE A 18 -20.16 8.67 -14.92
N LEU A 19 -19.77 9.81 -14.38
CA LEU A 19 -18.83 10.75 -15.01
C LEU A 19 -17.37 10.29 -14.97
N GLY A 20 -17.04 9.25 -14.18
CA GLY A 20 -15.70 8.65 -14.13
C GLY A 20 -15.40 7.64 -15.23
N PHE A 21 -16.32 7.38 -16.18
CA PHE A 21 -16.20 6.23 -17.09
C PHE A 21 -15.75 6.52 -18.52
N ASN A 22 -15.35 7.74 -18.86
CA ASN A 22 -14.88 8.02 -20.22
C ASN A 22 -13.58 8.83 -20.24
N THR A 23 -12.46 8.20 -19.92
CA THR A 23 -11.17 8.62 -20.47
C THR A 23 -10.72 7.56 -21.47
N PHE A 24 -11.11 7.74 -22.73
CA PHE A 24 -10.50 6.99 -23.84
C PHE A 24 -9.05 7.44 -23.96
N SER A 25 -8.14 6.54 -23.61
CA SER A 25 -6.71 6.68 -23.91
C SER A 25 -6.53 6.60 -25.43
N LEU A 26 -5.84 7.58 -25.98
CA LEU A 26 -5.43 7.67 -27.39
C LEU A 26 -4.20 6.76 -27.65
N SER A 27 -4.22 5.48 -27.25
CA SER A 27 -3.17 4.56 -27.65
C SER A 27 -3.47 4.01 -29.05
N GLN A 28 -2.47 4.00 -29.91
CA GLN A 28 -2.56 3.38 -31.22
C GLN A 28 -2.59 1.86 -31.03
N GLN A 29 -3.43 1.19 -31.78
CA GLN A 29 -3.65 -0.25 -31.64
C GLN A 29 -3.52 -0.94 -33.02
N ILE A 30 -2.70 -1.99 -33.08
CA ILE A 30 -2.66 -2.93 -34.18
C ILE A 30 -3.53 -4.10 -33.79
N GLN A 31 -4.60 -4.34 -34.49
CA GLN A 31 -5.49 -5.47 -34.26
C GLN A 31 -5.69 -6.25 -35.56
N GLY A 32 -6.07 -7.51 -35.43
CA GLY A 32 -6.33 -8.26 -36.66
C GLY A 32 -6.51 -9.73 -36.41
N LYS A 33 -6.41 -10.49 -37.49
CA LYS A 33 -6.61 -11.94 -37.49
C LYS A 33 -5.42 -12.65 -38.13
N ILE A 34 -5.02 -13.76 -37.51
CA ILE A 34 -3.91 -14.60 -38.01
C ILE A 34 -4.48 -15.93 -38.45
N THR A 35 -4.15 -16.31 -39.66
CA THR A 35 -4.60 -17.60 -40.28
C THR A 35 -3.39 -18.35 -40.84
N SER A 36 -3.54 -19.63 -41.06
CA SER A 36 -2.63 -20.39 -41.92
C SER A 36 -2.87 -20.06 -43.41
N LEU A 37 -2.00 -20.49 -44.30
CA LEU A 37 -2.19 -20.35 -45.74
C LEU A 37 -3.48 -21.05 -46.23
N SER A 38 -3.96 -22.07 -45.52
CA SER A 38 -5.24 -22.74 -45.77
C SER A 38 -6.46 -21.97 -45.21
N GLY A 39 -6.29 -20.78 -44.66
CA GLY A 39 -7.36 -19.93 -44.10
C GLY A 39 -7.84 -20.32 -42.70
N LYS A 40 -7.27 -21.36 -42.07
CA LYS A 40 -7.63 -21.79 -40.71
C LYS A 40 -7.11 -20.76 -39.67
N PRO A 41 -7.97 -20.31 -38.71
CA PRO A 41 -7.54 -19.41 -37.65
C PRO A 41 -6.44 -20.03 -36.76
N LEU A 42 -5.39 -19.28 -36.48
CA LEU A 42 -4.27 -19.74 -35.66
C LEU A 42 -4.36 -19.14 -34.29
N SER A 43 -4.63 -19.97 -33.30
CA SER A 43 -4.61 -19.57 -31.88
C SER A 43 -3.22 -19.65 -31.27
N ASN A 44 -2.98 -18.83 -30.27
CA ASN A 44 -1.72 -18.81 -29.52
C ASN A 44 -0.47 -18.40 -30.36
N VAL A 45 -0.65 -17.70 -31.46
CA VAL A 45 0.46 -17.06 -32.15
C VAL A 45 1.05 -15.99 -31.24
N ARG A 46 2.34 -16.03 -31.01
CA ARG A 46 3.07 -15.02 -30.25
C ARG A 46 3.30 -13.79 -31.14
N ILE A 47 2.72 -12.66 -30.76
CA ILE A 47 2.85 -11.38 -31.44
C ILE A 47 3.65 -10.45 -30.52
N LYS A 48 4.83 -10.02 -30.97
CA LYS A 48 5.76 -9.22 -30.18
C LYS A 48 6.16 -7.97 -30.94
N ASN A 49 6.07 -6.82 -30.29
CA ASN A 49 6.73 -5.59 -30.70
C ASN A 49 7.78 -5.17 -29.64
N GLU A 50 8.32 -3.96 -29.78
CA GLU A 50 9.31 -3.41 -28.86
C GLU A 50 8.80 -3.24 -27.42
N PHE A 51 7.47 -3.15 -27.23
CA PHE A 51 6.84 -2.75 -25.96
C PHE A 51 6.09 -3.87 -25.27
N GLN A 52 5.48 -4.79 -26.04
CA GLN A 52 4.66 -5.85 -25.46
C GLN A 52 4.65 -7.13 -26.29
N THR A 53 4.25 -8.21 -25.64
CA THR A 53 3.91 -9.48 -26.31
C THR A 53 2.47 -9.84 -26.00
N VAL A 54 1.71 -10.20 -27.01
CA VAL A 54 0.33 -10.71 -26.92
C VAL A 54 0.21 -12.03 -27.66
N PHE A 55 -0.90 -12.75 -27.44
CA PHE A 55 -1.19 -14.00 -28.13
C PHE A 55 -2.56 -13.92 -28.80
N SER A 56 -2.68 -14.55 -29.98
CA SER A 56 -3.96 -14.66 -30.64
C SER A 56 -4.93 -15.58 -29.88
N ASN A 57 -6.21 -15.24 -29.95
CA ASN A 57 -7.29 -16.05 -29.34
C ASN A 57 -7.63 -17.29 -30.19
N SER A 58 -8.66 -18.07 -29.80
CA SER A 58 -9.12 -19.26 -30.52
C SER A 58 -9.64 -19.01 -31.93
N MET A 59 -10.00 -17.73 -32.23
CA MET A 59 -10.43 -17.29 -33.57
C MET A 59 -9.29 -16.68 -34.40
N GLY A 60 -8.05 -16.72 -33.86
CA GLY A 60 -6.88 -16.12 -34.46
C GLY A 60 -6.78 -14.61 -34.30
N GLU A 61 -7.64 -13.99 -33.49
CA GLU A 61 -7.69 -12.54 -33.34
C GLU A 61 -6.67 -12.10 -32.30
N PHE A 62 -6.08 -10.91 -32.53
CA PHE A 62 -5.14 -10.28 -31.62
C PHE A 62 -5.34 -8.78 -31.56
N SER A 63 -4.79 -8.19 -30.52
CA SER A 63 -4.76 -6.74 -30.29
C SER A 63 -3.46 -6.37 -29.58
N LEU A 64 -2.67 -5.53 -30.23
CA LEU A 64 -1.35 -5.12 -29.82
C LEU A 64 -1.29 -3.59 -29.73
N PHE A 65 -0.89 -3.04 -28.62
CA PHE A 65 -0.72 -1.60 -28.47
C PHE A 65 0.69 -1.18 -28.89
N THR A 66 0.79 0.00 -29.48
CA THR A 66 2.05 0.64 -29.82
C THR A 66 1.99 2.13 -29.54
N SER A 67 3.11 2.71 -29.16
CA SER A 67 3.28 4.15 -28.98
C SER A 67 4.05 4.80 -30.10
N LYS A 68 4.50 4.02 -31.09
CA LYS A 68 5.26 4.51 -32.22
C LYS A 68 4.43 4.46 -33.50
N GLU A 69 4.54 5.48 -34.30
CA GLU A 69 3.97 5.52 -35.64
C GLU A 69 4.48 4.36 -36.53
N LYS A 70 5.73 3.95 -36.29
CA LYS A 70 6.35 2.78 -36.96
C LYS A 70 6.70 1.74 -35.92
N SER A 71 6.05 0.55 -35.99
CA SER A 71 6.27 -0.57 -35.06
C SER A 71 6.66 -1.83 -35.83
N ILE A 72 7.78 -2.44 -35.43
CA ILE A 72 8.21 -3.73 -35.96
C ILE A 72 7.52 -4.81 -35.11
N VAL A 73 6.72 -5.65 -35.75
CA VAL A 73 5.98 -6.71 -35.08
C VAL A 73 6.41 -8.08 -35.60
N ARG A 74 6.75 -8.95 -34.68
CA ARG A 74 7.12 -10.35 -34.97
C ARG A 74 5.99 -11.28 -34.56
N PHE A 75 5.61 -12.15 -35.47
CA PHE A 75 4.63 -13.22 -35.30
C PHE A 75 5.35 -14.56 -35.29
N SER A 76 5.11 -15.38 -34.29
CA SER A 76 5.74 -16.72 -34.20
C SER A 76 4.78 -17.73 -33.57
N LEU A 77 4.77 -18.92 -34.16
CA LEU A 77 4.02 -20.07 -33.71
C LEU A 77 4.84 -21.33 -34.03
N ALA A 78 4.92 -22.26 -33.08
CA ALA A 78 5.58 -23.55 -33.33
C ALA A 78 4.90 -24.32 -34.51
N GLY A 79 5.74 -24.81 -35.46
CA GLY A 79 5.28 -25.43 -36.70
C GLY A 79 4.97 -24.45 -37.83
N PHE A 80 5.27 -23.14 -37.64
CA PHE A 80 5.13 -22.13 -38.67
C PHE A 80 6.41 -21.29 -38.78
N LEU A 81 6.69 -20.80 -39.99
CA LEU A 81 7.80 -19.87 -40.21
C LEU A 81 7.51 -18.55 -39.50
N PRO A 82 8.48 -17.98 -38.72
CA PRO A 82 8.31 -16.69 -38.08
C PRO A 82 8.12 -15.58 -39.13
N PHE A 83 7.09 -14.77 -38.94
CA PHE A 83 6.81 -13.61 -39.80
C PHE A 83 7.15 -12.32 -39.07
N VAL A 84 7.85 -11.40 -39.72
CA VAL A 84 8.21 -10.09 -39.16
C VAL A 84 7.82 -9.03 -40.17
N ASP A 85 7.09 -8.04 -39.72
CA ASP A 85 6.66 -6.93 -40.58
C ASP A 85 6.72 -5.60 -39.80
N THR A 86 6.75 -4.52 -40.56
CA THR A 86 6.82 -3.15 -40.08
C THR A 86 5.52 -2.43 -40.40
N PHE A 87 4.75 -2.13 -39.36
CA PHE A 87 3.46 -1.44 -39.48
C PHE A 87 3.65 0.06 -39.23
N ILE A 88 3.11 0.89 -40.16
CA ILE A 88 3.05 2.33 -40.04
C ILE A 88 1.61 2.70 -39.70
N LEU A 89 1.42 3.37 -38.57
CA LEU A 89 0.11 3.75 -38.06
C LEU A 89 -0.19 5.22 -38.39
N HIS A 90 -1.03 5.45 -39.40
CA HIS A 90 -1.53 6.79 -39.75
C HIS A 90 -2.84 7.14 -39.03
N ALA A 91 -3.45 6.19 -38.29
CA ALA A 91 -4.70 6.31 -37.55
C ALA A 91 -4.61 5.63 -36.19
N LYS A 92 -5.61 5.87 -35.32
CA LYS A 92 -5.70 5.28 -33.96
C LYS A 92 -5.65 3.76 -33.95
N ASN A 93 -6.27 3.10 -34.93
CA ASN A 93 -6.36 1.65 -35.02
C ASN A 93 -5.93 1.21 -36.44
N LEU A 94 -5.03 0.25 -36.52
CA LEU A 94 -4.66 -0.43 -37.75
C LEU A 94 -5.16 -1.87 -37.67
N THR A 95 -5.97 -2.26 -38.64
CA THR A 95 -6.45 -3.65 -38.75
C THR A 95 -5.67 -4.39 -39.83
N VAL A 96 -5.05 -5.52 -39.46
CA VAL A 96 -4.17 -6.31 -40.34
C VAL A 96 -4.56 -7.76 -40.30
N ASN A 97 -4.50 -8.44 -41.45
CA ASN A 97 -4.67 -9.88 -41.54
C ASN A 97 -3.33 -10.51 -41.90
N ILE A 98 -2.87 -11.43 -41.07
CA ILE A 98 -1.57 -12.09 -41.21
C ILE A 98 -1.79 -13.56 -41.56
N GLN A 99 -1.07 -14.05 -42.55
CA GLN A 99 -0.99 -15.44 -42.87
C GLN A 99 0.38 -15.99 -42.51
N LEU A 100 0.43 -17.07 -41.75
CA LEU A 100 1.64 -17.79 -41.43
C LEU A 100 1.76 -19.04 -42.28
N GLU A 101 2.95 -19.28 -42.80
CA GLU A 101 3.32 -20.45 -43.57
C GLU A 101 3.74 -21.59 -42.64
N GLU A 102 3.22 -22.81 -42.90
CA GLU A 102 3.59 -23.98 -42.11
C GLU A 102 5.02 -24.40 -42.43
N GLN A 103 5.81 -24.68 -41.40
CA GLN A 103 7.18 -25.18 -41.57
C GLN A 103 7.09 -26.69 -41.83
N VAL A 104 7.32 -27.10 -43.06
CA VAL A 104 7.40 -28.52 -43.41
C VAL A 104 8.74 -29.07 -42.95
N LEU A 105 8.76 -29.80 -41.85
CA LEU A 105 9.89 -30.63 -41.45
C LEU A 105 9.74 -32.00 -42.16
N ASP A 106 10.59 -32.28 -43.14
CA ASP A 106 10.72 -33.57 -43.74
C ASP A 106 11.35 -34.53 -42.75
N VAL A 107 10.54 -35.31 -42.02
CA VAL A 107 10.99 -36.35 -41.08
C VAL A 107 10.58 -37.69 -41.64
N GLY A 108 11.56 -38.42 -42.08
CA GLY A 108 11.40 -39.85 -42.49
C GLY A 108 10.58 -40.65 -41.49
N GLU A 109 9.73 -41.52 -41.99
CA GLU A 109 8.77 -42.34 -41.27
C GLU A 109 9.34 -43.06 -40.05
N VAL A 110 8.92 -42.65 -38.87
CA VAL A 110 8.93 -43.47 -37.64
C VAL A 110 7.52 -43.41 -37.05
N LYS A 111 6.79 -44.51 -37.16
CA LYS A 111 5.53 -44.72 -36.45
C LYS A 111 5.80 -44.77 -34.94
N VAL A 112 5.80 -43.62 -34.29
CA VAL A 112 5.65 -43.48 -32.86
C VAL A 112 4.32 -42.78 -32.67
N VAL A 113 3.46 -43.30 -31.80
CA VAL A 113 2.26 -42.60 -31.34
C VAL A 113 2.74 -41.34 -30.66
N ALA A 114 2.80 -40.24 -31.40
CA ALA A 114 3.36 -38.98 -30.94
C ALA A 114 2.52 -38.44 -29.76
N LYS A 115 3.09 -38.42 -28.58
CA LYS A 115 2.51 -37.71 -27.42
C LYS A 115 2.27 -36.25 -27.82
N SER A 116 1.11 -35.71 -27.51
CA SER A 116 0.84 -34.30 -27.82
C SER A 116 1.85 -33.41 -27.13
N GLN A 117 2.22 -32.25 -27.71
CA GLN A 117 3.11 -31.25 -27.11
C GLN A 117 2.71 -30.92 -25.68
N LYS A 118 1.41 -30.89 -25.38
CA LYS A 118 0.86 -30.67 -24.02
C LYS A 118 1.22 -31.83 -23.08
N GLN A 119 1.18 -33.06 -23.54
CA GLN A 119 1.49 -34.23 -22.73
C GLN A 119 2.98 -34.30 -22.42
N LEU A 120 3.84 -34.03 -23.39
CA LEU A 120 5.30 -33.96 -23.22
C LEU A 120 5.69 -32.79 -22.26
N GLY A 121 5.11 -31.62 -22.49
CA GLY A 121 5.33 -30.47 -21.61
C GLY A 121 4.90 -30.75 -20.17
N LYS A 122 3.78 -31.43 -19.96
CA LYS A 122 3.32 -31.86 -18.64
C LYS A 122 4.28 -32.87 -17.98
N GLU A 123 4.82 -33.82 -18.72
CA GLU A 123 5.77 -34.82 -18.19
C GLU A 123 7.09 -34.17 -17.79
N ILE A 124 7.63 -33.27 -18.61
CA ILE A 124 8.84 -32.50 -18.30
C ILE A 124 8.61 -31.67 -17.04
N MET A 125 7.53 -30.92 -16.98
CA MET A 125 7.23 -30.06 -15.82
C MET A 125 6.97 -30.84 -14.53
N LYS A 126 6.48 -32.09 -14.60
CA LYS A 126 6.39 -32.96 -13.42
C LYS A 126 7.79 -33.21 -12.81
N GLN A 127 8.80 -33.47 -13.63
CA GLN A 127 10.18 -33.69 -13.16
C GLN A 127 10.75 -32.39 -12.56
N VAL A 128 10.56 -31.26 -13.26
CA VAL A 128 11.02 -29.94 -12.79
C VAL A 128 10.40 -29.60 -11.44
N ILE A 129 9.08 -29.73 -11.29
CA ILE A 129 8.36 -29.43 -10.06
C ILE A 129 8.76 -30.37 -8.91
N ALA A 130 8.93 -31.66 -9.19
CA ALA A 130 9.35 -32.64 -8.19
C ALA A 130 10.74 -32.32 -7.62
N LYS A 131 11.67 -31.87 -8.48
CA LYS A 131 13.02 -31.46 -8.04
C LYS A 131 13.08 -30.07 -7.44
N ASN A 132 12.14 -29.18 -7.77
CA ASN A 132 12.11 -27.79 -7.29
C ASN A 132 12.12 -27.69 -5.76
N GLU A 133 11.38 -28.55 -5.07
CA GLU A 133 11.33 -28.54 -3.61
C GLU A 133 12.69 -28.90 -2.98
N ALA A 134 13.36 -29.89 -3.53
CA ALA A 134 14.70 -30.27 -3.09
C ALA A 134 15.70 -29.13 -3.31
N PHE A 135 15.72 -28.50 -4.49
CA PHE A 135 16.58 -27.37 -4.81
C PHE A 135 16.37 -26.21 -3.86
N ARG A 136 15.09 -25.82 -3.65
CA ARG A 136 14.73 -24.72 -2.76
C ARG A 136 15.18 -24.94 -1.32
N ASN A 137 15.08 -26.17 -0.82
CA ASN A 137 15.42 -26.52 0.56
C ASN A 137 16.94 -26.69 0.77
N SER A 138 17.67 -27.07 -0.29
CA SER A 138 19.12 -27.30 -0.23
C SER A 138 19.95 -26.09 -0.68
N MET A 139 19.33 -25.03 -1.21
CA MET A 139 20.05 -23.84 -1.67
C MET A 139 20.81 -23.18 -0.52
N PRO A 140 22.15 -23.08 -0.59
CA PRO A 140 22.94 -22.44 0.44
C PRO A 140 22.59 -20.97 0.63
N SER A 141 22.84 -20.45 1.82
CA SER A 141 22.85 -19.00 2.05
C SER A 141 24.00 -18.36 1.28
N PHE A 142 23.78 -17.19 0.70
CA PHE A 142 24.79 -16.50 -0.08
C PHE A 142 24.77 -14.99 0.14
N SER A 143 25.88 -14.33 -0.14
CA SER A 143 25.91 -12.91 -0.41
C SER A 143 26.32 -12.67 -1.86
N THR A 144 25.86 -11.56 -2.43
CA THR A 144 26.17 -11.18 -3.81
C THR A 144 26.19 -9.65 -3.93
N GLU A 145 26.98 -9.16 -4.85
CA GLU A 145 26.90 -7.76 -5.27
C GLU A 145 25.83 -7.63 -6.32
N ILE A 146 24.95 -6.64 -6.13
CA ILE A 146 23.89 -6.33 -7.07
C ILE A 146 24.07 -4.89 -7.55
N TYR A 147 24.09 -4.72 -8.86
CA TYR A 147 23.89 -3.42 -9.49
C TYR A 147 22.54 -3.43 -10.18
N CYS A 148 21.75 -2.41 -9.92
CA CYS A 148 20.45 -2.24 -10.55
C CYS A 148 20.29 -0.85 -11.13
N ILE A 149 19.65 -0.80 -12.30
CA ILE A 149 19.21 0.44 -12.94
C ILE A 149 17.74 0.30 -13.32
N THR A 150 16.96 1.33 -13.00
CA THR A 150 15.57 1.48 -13.42
C THR A 150 15.41 2.78 -14.18
N GLU A 151 14.83 2.71 -15.35
CA GLU A 151 14.56 3.81 -16.25
C GLU A 151 13.06 3.90 -16.46
N LEU A 152 12.49 5.11 -16.29
CA LEU A 152 11.09 5.41 -16.54
C LEU A 152 10.98 6.57 -17.53
N ASP A 153 10.39 6.29 -18.67
CA ASP A 153 10.16 7.28 -19.74
C ASP A 153 8.66 7.57 -19.84
N LYS A 154 8.30 8.81 -20.13
CA LYS A 154 6.94 9.27 -20.40
C LYS A 154 6.80 9.74 -21.84
N GLU A 155 5.61 9.57 -22.37
CA GLU A 155 5.24 10.12 -23.66
C GLU A 155 4.94 11.62 -23.53
N VAL A 156 5.57 12.42 -24.37
CA VAL A 156 5.37 13.87 -24.47
C VAL A 156 4.99 14.20 -25.92
N LEU A 157 3.90 14.93 -26.08
CA LEU A 157 3.50 15.47 -27.37
C LEU A 157 4.43 16.62 -27.74
N ASP A 158 5.14 16.50 -28.85
CA ASP A 158 5.92 17.62 -29.42
C ASP A 158 4.92 18.61 -30.06
N SER A 159 4.76 19.77 -29.42
CA SER A 159 3.85 20.83 -29.90
C SER A 159 4.23 21.40 -31.26
N SER A 160 5.44 21.13 -31.75
CA SER A 160 5.96 21.60 -33.07
C SER A 160 5.82 20.54 -34.17
N LYS A 161 5.57 19.28 -33.78
CA LYS A 161 5.39 18.13 -34.66
C LYS A 161 4.26 17.28 -34.15
N THR A 162 3.46 16.72 -35.04
CA THR A 162 2.33 15.82 -34.70
C THR A 162 2.82 14.46 -34.14
N GLU A 163 4.08 14.35 -33.75
CA GLU A 163 4.72 13.12 -33.27
C GLU A 163 4.85 13.12 -31.75
N SER A 164 4.55 11.99 -31.13
CA SER A 164 4.84 11.74 -29.71
C SER A 164 6.28 11.24 -29.54
N LYS A 165 6.96 11.71 -28.52
CA LYS A 165 8.32 11.35 -28.17
C LYS A 165 8.38 10.82 -26.74
N LEU A 166 9.19 9.78 -26.50
CA LEU A 166 9.50 9.32 -25.15
C LEU A 166 10.62 10.17 -24.55
N GLU A 167 10.35 10.74 -23.37
CA GLU A 167 11.34 11.49 -22.60
C GLU A 167 11.54 10.86 -21.24
N ARG A 168 12.80 10.79 -20.77
CA ARG A 168 13.15 10.28 -19.47
C ARG A 168 12.46 11.11 -18.39
N GLU A 169 11.66 10.44 -17.54
CA GLU A 169 11.00 11.04 -16.39
C GLU A 169 11.76 10.76 -15.09
N ASN A 170 12.22 9.51 -14.93
CA ASN A 170 12.91 9.07 -13.72
C ASN A 170 14.03 8.08 -14.04
N GLN A 171 15.06 8.09 -13.20
CA GLN A 171 16.11 7.10 -13.20
C GLN A 171 16.52 6.79 -11.77
N LEU A 172 16.59 5.51 -11.45
CA LEU A 172 17.07 4.98 -10.18
C LEU A 172 18.26 4.06 -10.46
N GLU A 173 19.39 4.31 -9.81
CA GLU A 173 20.53 3.38 -9.82
C GLU A 173 20.94 3.06 -8.38
N TRP A 174 21.27 1.80 -8.12
CA TRP A 174 21.84 1.43 -6.85
C TRP A 174 22.80 0.27 -6.96
N LYS A 175 23.80 0.25 -6.08
CA LYS A 175 24.68 -0.89 -5.83
C LYS A 175 24.56 -1.30 -4.38
N SER A 176 24.35 -2.59 -4.13
CA SER A 176 24.32 -3.15 -2.79
C SER A 176 25.14 -4.42 -2.68
N ILE A 177 25.60 -4.72 -1.46
CA ILE A 177 25.95 -6.07 -1.05
C ILE A 177 24.71 -6.65 -0.40
N SER A 178 24.17 -7.71 -1.00
CA SER A 178 22.91 -8.30 -0.59
C SER A 178 23.15 -9.69 -0.02
N TYR A 179 22.59 -9.94 1.16
CA TYR A 179 22.67 -11.20 1.90
C TYR A 179 21.34 -11.93 1.82
N TYR A 180 21.40 -13.21 1.49
CA TYR A 180 20.23 -14.06 1.34
C TYR A 180 20.40 -15.34 2.15
N LYS A 181 19.46 -15.63 3.04
CA LYS A 181 19.44 -16.86 3.84
C LYS A 181 18.23 -17.76 3.52
N SER A 182 17.11 -17.15 3.16
CA SER A 182 15.90 -17.85 2.74
C SER A 182 14.96 -16.88 2.02
N PRO A 183 13.89 -17.32 1.36
CA PRO A 183 12.98 -16.44 0.64
C PRO A 183 12.40 -15.26 1.45
N ARG A 184 12.53 -15.31 2.78
CA ARG A 184 12.02 -14.27 3.69
C ARG A 184 13.10 -13.60 4.56
N LEU A 185 14.34 -14.05 4.45
CA LEU A 185 15.47 -13.54 5.23
C LEU A 185 16.54 -13.00 4.28
N PHE A 186 16.51 -11.70 4.04
CA PHE A 186 17.47 -10.98 3.23
C PHE A 186 17.85 -9.67 3.92
N LYS A 187 19.04 -9.17 3.63
CA LYS A 187 19.53 -7.87 4.06
C LYS A 187 20.33 -7.23 2.94
N ASP A 188 20.09 -5.94 2.70
CA ASP A 188 20.82 -5.12 1.73
C ASP A 188 21.69 -4.08 2.46
N TYR A 189 22.93 -3.95 1.99
CA TYR A 189 23.81 -2.84 2.35
C TYR A 189 24.12 -2.05 1.10
N TYR A 190 23.52 -0.85 0.98
CA TYR A 190 23.67 0.01 -0.17
C TYR A 190 24.98 0.80 -0.08
N GLU A 191 25.89 0.52 -1.01
CA GLU A 191 27.15 1.25 -1.17
C GLU A 191 26.98 2.53 -1.99
N GLY A 192 26.09 2.50 -2.98
CA GLY A 192 25.70 3.62 -3.82
C GLY A 192 24.20 3.61 -4.07
N TYR A 193 23.56 4.77 -4.04
CA TYR A 193 22.13 4.94 -4.28
C TYR A 193 21.86 6.29 -4.93
N LEU A 194 21.34 6.27 -6.15
CA LEU A 194 21.04 7.45 -6.95
C LEU A 194 19.58 7.39 -7.39
N ASP A 195 18.75 8.26 -6.83
CA ASP A 195 17.32 8.30 -7.11
C ASP A 195 16.90 9.69 -7.57
N TYR A 196 16.52 9.79 -8.84
CA TYR A 196 15.98 11.02 -9.43
C TYR A 196 14.45 11.12 -9.37
N SER A 197 13.77 10.11 -8.79
CA SER A 197 12.30 10.11 -8.64
C SER A 197 11.80 11.08 -7.57
N ASP A 198 12.64 11.42 -6.61
CA ASP A 198 12.32 12.25 -5.44
C ASP A 198 12.97 13.66 -5.50
N GLN A 199 13.48 14.07 -6.64
CA GLN A 199 14.20 15.35 -6.76
C GLN A 199 13.27 16.55 -6.54
N GLY A 200 13.61 17.35 -5.54
CA GLY A 200 12.94 18.60 -5.19
C GLY A 200 11.92 18.51 -4.07
N LYS A 201 11.60 17.33 -3.58
CA LYS A 201 10.79 17.16 -2.37
C LYS A 201 11.72 17.07 -1.16
N ILE A 202 12.19 18.19 -0.68
CA ILE A 202 12.76 18.24 0.66
C ILE A 202 11.63 17.82 1.58
N GLU A 203 11.78 16.65 2.22
CA GLU A 203 10.83 16.14 3.20
C GLU A 203 10.73 17.11 4.38
N LEU A 204 9.92 18.16 4.22
CA LEU A 204 9.50 19.03 5.32
C LEU A 204 8.37 18.39 6.11
N HIS A 205 7.68 17.44 5.51
CA HIS A 205 6.65 16.64 6.17
C HIS A 205 7.34 15.69 7.15
N GLY A 206 7.64 16.26 8.29
CA GLY A 206 8.20 15.51 9.38
C GLY A 206 7.19 14.52 9.92
N ASP A 207 7.70 13.65 10.72
CA ASP A 207 7.03 12.60 11.46
C ASP A 207 5.64 13.06 11.98
N PRO A 208 4.53 12.54 11.43
CA PRO A 208 3.18 12.85 11.92
C PRO A 208 2.98 12.42 13.38
N SER A 209 3.96 11.70 13.96
CA SER A 209 3.93 11.27 15.36
C SER A 209 4.03 12.42 16.36
N VAL A 210 4.41 13.62 15.93
CA VAL A 210 4.46 14.79 16.83
C VAL A 210 3.12 15.50 16.91
N SER A 211 2.19 15.25 15.96
CA SER A 211 0.83 15.77 16.08
C SER A 211 0.17 15.24 17.35
N SER A 212 -0.21 16.13 18.24
CA SER A 212 -0.95 15.81 19.46
C SER A 212 -2.39 15.37 19.18
N LYS A 213 -2.89 15.57 17.95
CA LYS A 213 -4.24 15.21 17.56
C LYS A 213 -4.32 13.74 17.26
N VAL A 214 -4.95 13.02 18.17
CA VAL A 214 -5.51 11.71 17.89
C VAL A 214 -6.46 11.88 16.70
N ASN A 215 -6.19 11.20 15.60
CA ASN A 215 -7.15 11.10 14.52
C ASN A 215 -8.41 10.42 15.11
N PRO A 216 -9.56 11.12 15.24
CA PRO A 216 -10.74 10.55 15.87
C PRO A 216 -11.29 9.33 15.12
N PHE A 217 -10.82 9.10 13.89
CA PHE A 217 -11.18 7.96 13.04
C PHE A 217 -10.04 6.94 12.85
N GLY A 218 -8.85 7.19 13.42
CA GLY A 218 -7.66 6.35 13.28
C GLY A 218 -7.41 5.43 14.49
N GLU A 219 -6.68 4.34 14.28
CA GLU A 219 -6.09 3.57 15.37
C GLU A 219 -5.03 4.41 16.09
N GLU A 220 -5.02 4.38 17.41
CA GLU A 220 -3.86 4.77 18.20
C GLU A 220 -2.75 3.75 17.97
N SER A 221 -1.98 3.89 16.90
CA SER A 221 -0.77 3.12 16.71
C SER A 221 0.40 3.88 17.31
N MET A 222 1.16 3.23 18.18
CA MET A 222 2.41 3.79 18.68
C MET A 222 3.50 3.79 17.61
N ILE A 223 3.31 3.04 16.53
CA ILE A 223 4.22 3.02 15.38
C ILE A 223 3.91 4.23 14.50
N PRO A 224 4.88 5.10 14.24
CA PRO A 224 4.68 6.24 13.36
C PRO A 224 4.27 5.78 11.96
N ASN A 225 3.14 6.27 11.47
CA ASN A 225 2.77 6.14 10.05
C ASN A 225 3.60 7.15 9.26
N LEU A 226 4.79 6.76 8.91
CA LEU A 226 5.61 7.48 7.95
C LEU A 226 5.03 7.23 6.57
N ALA A 227 4.25 8.17 6.07
CA ALA A 227 3.91 8.23 4.66
C ALA A 227 5.19 8.58 3.89
N LEU A 228 6.02 7.58 3.64
CA LEU A 228 7.04 7.71 2.62
C LEU A 228 6.29 7.82 1.30
N GLU A 229 6.46 8.93 0.59
CA GLU A 229 5.98 9.04 -0.77
C GLU A 229 6.66 7.97 -1.60
N ASN A 230 6.00 6.84 -1.74
CA ASN A 230 6.46 5.76 -2.56
C ASN A 230 5.95 5.98 -3.99
N ASN A 231 6.85 6.16 -4.96
CA ASN A 231 6.47 6.12 -6.36
C ASN A 231 6.24 4.66 -6.76
N PRO A 232 4.99 4.17 -6.92
CA PRO A 232 4.72 2.78 -7.25
C PRO A 232 5.12 2.40 -8.67
N TYR A 233 5.49 3.38 -9.51
CA TYR A 233 5.89 3.18 -10.90
C TYR A 233 7.37 2.80 -11.04
N VAL A 234 8.17 3.04 -10.00
CA VAL A 234 9.57 2.62 -9.91
C VAL A 234 9.64 1.55 -8.82
N PHE A 235 9.71 0.28 -9.19
CA PHE A 235 9.47 -0.77 -8.19
C PHE A 235 10.70 -1.53 -7.72
N VAL A 236 11.78 -1.62 -8.51
CA VAL A 236 12.99 -2.35 -8.11
C VAL A 236 13.89 -1.47 -7.25
N LYS A 237 13.66 -1.49 -5.95
CA LYS A 237 14.36 -0.65 -4.97
C LYS A 237 15.38 -1.40 -4.10
N GLY A 238 15.43 -2.72 -4.21
CA GLY A 238 16.32 -3.56 -3.44
C GLY A 238 16.28 -5.03 -3.87
N LEU A 239 17.00 -5.89 -3.15
CA LEU A 239 17.05 -7.33 -3.43
C LEU A 239 15.65 -7.95 -3.48
N ARG A 240 14.76 -7.54 -2.61
CA ARG A 240 13.41 -8.08 -2.53
C ARG A 240 12.67 -7.97 -3.87
N GLU A 241 12.87 -6.87 -4.59
CA GLU A 241 12.27 -6.62 -5.90
C GLU A 241 13.18 -7.07 -7.05
N ALA A 242 14.50 -6.98 -6.89
CA ALA A 242 15.46 -7.37 -7.90
C ALA A 242 15.54 -8.89 -8.11
N TYR A 243 15.34 -9.66 -7.05
CA TYR A 243 15.34 -11.12 -7.09
C TYR A 243 13.93 -11.67 -7.33
N PHE A 244 13.61 -12.05 -8.56
CA PHE A 244 12.35 -12.70 -8.89
C PHE A 244 12.38 -14.18 -8.46
N PRO A 245 11.67 -14.58 -7.38
CA PRO A 245 11.82 -15.89 -6.76
C PRO A 245 11.00 -16.96 -7.51
N LEU A 246 11.36 -17.23 -8.77
CA LEU A 246 10.63 -18.17 -9.63
C LEU A 246 10.49 -19.57 -9.01
N TYR A 247 11.50 -20.01 -8.27
CA TYR A 247 11.53 -21.30 -7.59
C TYR A 247 10.61 -21.38 -6.35
N SER A 248 10.09 -20.24 -5.85
CA SER A 248 9.11 -20.23 -4.77
C SER A 248 7.74 -20.70 -5.26
N ASN A 249 6.96 -21.37 -4.40
CA ASN A 249 5.57 -21.73 -4.75
C ASN A 249 4.69 -20.50 -5.00
N TRP A 250 4.98 -19.41 -4.26
CA TRP A 250 4.26 -18.15 -4.27
C TRP A 250 5.24 -17.01 -4.43
N ILE A 251 5.00 -16.16 -5.40
CA ILE A 251 5.81 -14.98 -5.73
C ILE A 251 5.08 -13.77 -5.18
N GLU A 252 5.63 -13.16 -4.14
CA GLU A 252 5.04 -12.01 -3.47
C GLU A 252 5.73 -10.72 -3.92
N PHE A 253 5.10 -10.01 -4.86
CA PHE A 253 5.51 -8.70 -5.33
C PHE A 253 4.38 -7.69 -5.15
N PRO A 254 4.24 -7.06 -3.98
CA PRO A 254 3.15 -6.13 -3.70
C PRO A 254 3.06 -4.93 -4.65
N SER A 255 4.19 -4.52 -5.21
CA SER A 255 4.25 -3.44 -6.22
C SER A 255 3.67 -3.87 -7.57
N ILE A 256 3.69 -5.15 -7.90
CA ILE A 256 3.13 -5.71 -9.13
C ILE A 256 1.68 -6.11 -8.91
N SER A 257 1.46 -6.93 -7.87
CA SER A 257 0.16 -7.52 -7.56
C SER A 257 -0.11 -7.50 -6.06
N THR A 258 -1.33 -7.13 -5.68
CA THR A 258 -1.78 -7.26 -4.29
C THR A 258 -1.95 -8.71 -3.86
N LYS A 259 -2.12 -9.63 -4.83
CA LYS A 259 -2.22 -11.08 -4.64
C LYS A 259 -0.85 -11.74 -4.86
N PRO A 260 -0.50 -12.81 -4.13
CA PRO A 260 0.63 -13.65 -4.49
C PRO A 260 0.42 -14.28 -5.87
N ILE A 261 1.45 -14.22 -6.71
CA ILE A 261 1.45 -14.88 -8.02
C ILE A 261 1.84 -16.35 -7.81
N ILE A 262 1.08 -17.28 -8.35
CA ILE A 262 1.42 -18.70 -8.32
C ILE A 262 2.57 -18.93 -9.31
N SER A 263 3.68 -19.50 -8.85
CA SER A 263 4.79 -19.85 -9.73
C SER A 263 4.41 -21.04 -10.64
N PRO A 264 4.84 -21.06 -11.89
CA PRO A 264 4.74 -22.24 -12.74
C PRO A 264 5.56 -23.45 -12.23
N LEU A 265 6.50 -23.21 -11.29
CA LEU A 265 7.26 -24.24 -10.60
C LEU A 265 6.64 -24.67 -9.26
N SER A 266 5.46 -24.16 -8.92
CA SER A 266 4.73 -24.53 -7.69
C SER A 266 4.27 -25.97 -7.72
N SER A 267 4.23 -26.63 -6.54
CA SER A 267 3.61 -27.97 -6.40
C SER A 267 2.15 -28.02 -6.84
N SER A 268 1.45 -26.91 -6.85
CA SER A 268 0.07 -26.75 -7.32
C SER A 268 -0.06 -26.24 -8.76
N ALA A 269 1.05 -26.10 -9.49
CA ALA A 269 1.07 -25.45 -10.81
C ALA A 269 0.09 -26.05 -11.83
N PHE A 270 -0.11 -27.38 -11.82
CA PHE A 270 -1.04 -28.04 -12.75
C PHE A 270 -2.53 -27.68 -12.54
N LEU A 271 -2.88 -27.09 -11.39
CA LEU A 271 -4.23 -26.57 -11.15
C LEU A 271 -4.45 -25.19 -11.79
N SER A 272 -3.35 -24.51 -12.14
CA SER A 272 -3.37 -23.12 -12.61
C SER A 272 -2.81 -22.95 -14.02
N TYR A 273 -2.00 -23.91 -14.51
CA TYR A 273 -1.28 -23.81 -15.76
C TYR A 273 -1.43 -25.04 -16.64
N ALA A 274 -1.38 -24.82 -17.94
CA ALA A 274 -1.08 -25.82 -18.97
C ALA A 274 0.34 -25.55 -19.50
N PHE A 275 1.07 -26.64 -19.78
CA PHE A 275 2.46 -26.60 -20.25
C PHE A 275 2.56 -27.28 -21.60
N TYR A 276 3.32 -26.69 -22.52
CA TYR A 276 3.50 -27.19 -23.86
C TYR A 276 5.00 -27.22 -24.19
N LEU A 277 5.51 -28.34 -24.68
CA LEU A 277 6.85 -28.40 -25.24
C LEU A 277 6.83 -27.74 -26.61
N GLU A 278 7.58 -26.63 -26.77
CA GLU A 278 7.67 -25.92 -28.06
C GLU A 278 8.86 -26.39 -28.87
N ASP A 279 10.00 -26.61 -28.21
CA ASP A 279 11.24 -26.95 -28.86
C ASP A 279 12.17 -27.77 -27.94
N THR A 280 13.13 -28.47 -28.56
CA THR A 280 14.20 -29.18 -27.88
C THR A 280 15.49 -28.84 -28.60
N ASP A 281 16.27 -27.93 -28.00
CA ASP A 281 17.53 -27.50 -28.57
C ASP A 281 18.66 -28.46 -28.15
N ASN A 282 19.24 -29.12 -29.12
CA ASN A 282 20.37 -30.05 -29.00
C ASN A 282 21.68 -29.40 -29.49
N ALA A 283 21.76 -28.07 -29.59
CA ALA A 283 22.86 -27.35 -30.23
C ALA A 283 24.23 -27.53 -29.53
N ASN A 284 24.25 -27.94 -28.27
CA ASN A 284 25.46 -28.31 -27.56
C ASN A 284 25.51 -29.81 -27.28
N VAL A 285 26.61 -30.48 -27.69
CA VAL A 285 26.84 -31.91 -27.54
C VAL A 285 26.66 -32.41 -26.09
N ASP A 286 26.76 -31.53 -25.10
CA ASP A 286 26.76 -31.87 -23.67
C ASP A 286 25.46 -31.51 -22.92
N SER A 287 24.50 -30.79 -23.52
CA SER A 287 23.27 -30.41 -22.79
C SER A 287 22.07 -30.10 -23.69
N THR A 288 20.98 -30.84 -23.52
CA THR A 288 19.68 -30.59 -24.15
C THR A 288 18.89 -29.57 -23.33
N VAL A 289 18.36 -28.54 -23.98
CA VAL A 289 17.48 -27.52 -23.38
C VAL A 289 16.05 -27.70 -23.92
N TYR A 290 15.10 -27.85 -23.01
CA TYR A 290 13.67 -27.86 -23.32
C TYR A 290 13.10 -26.47 -23.26
N THR A 291 12.40 -26.04 -24.31
CA THR A 291 11.64 -24.82 -24.39
C THR A 291 10.17 -25.10 -24.06
N ILE A 292 9.73 -24.68 -22.86
CA ILE A 292 8.40 -24.95 -22.34
C ILE A 292 7.57 -23.68 -22.33
N ARG A 293 6.46 -23.68 -23.08
CA ARG A 293 5.47 -22.62 -23.00
C ARG A 293 4.54 -22.84 -21.80
N VAL A 294 4.42 -21.80 -20.99
CA VAL A 294 3.53 -21.71 -19.83
C VAL A 294 2.27 -20.96 -20.22
N GLN A 295 1.11 -21.58 -20.02
CA GLN A 295 -0.19 -20.96 -20.33
C GLN A 295 -1.10 -21.02 -19.10
N PRO A 296 -1.62 -19.87 -18.59
CA PRO A 296 -2.55 -19.84 -17.48
C PRO A 296 -3.92 -20.41 -17.90
N LEU A 297 -4.56 -21.15 -17.00
CA LEU A 297 -5.92 -21.64 -17.16
C LEU A 297 -6.95 -20.55 -16.87
N PHE A 298 -6.61 -19.58 -16.03
CA PHE A 298 -7.47 -18.48 -15.60
C PHE A 298 -6.83 -17.12 -15.92
N LYS A 299 -7.41 -16.37 -16.86
CA LYS A 299 -6.83 -15.13 -17.39
C LYS A 299 -6.85 -13.96 -16.39
N GLU A 300 -7.78 -13.95 -15.44
CA GLU A 300 -7.93 -12.87 -14.45
C GLU A 300 -7.24 -13.18 -13.12
N ASP A 301 -6.67 -14.37 -12.95
CA ASP A 301 -5.93 -14.72 -11.74
C ASP A 301 -4.48 -14.21 -11.77
N ALA A 302 -3.87 -14.18 -10.59
CA ALA A 302 -2.46 -13.81 -10.42
C ALA A 302 -1.54 -14.95 -10.88
N LEU A 303 -1.35 -15.05 -12.20
CA LEU A 303 -0.62 -16.08 -12.89
C LEU A 303 0.39 -15.48 -13.87
N LEU A 304 1.29 -16.33 -14.37
CA LEU A 304 2.31 -15.99 -15.36
C LEU A 304 2.03 -16.71 -16.68
N PHE A 305 2.48 -16.16 -17.80
CA PHE A 305 2.50 -16.84 -19.08
C PHE A 305 3.79 -16.48 -19.82
N GLY A 306 4.21 -17.33 -20.74
CA GLY A 306 5.45 -17.12 -21.49
C GLY A 306 6.25 -18.40 -21.63
N THR A 307 7.57 -18.33 -21.54
CA THR A 307 8.49 -19.42 -21.86
C THR A 307 9.49 -19.68 -20.74
N LEU A 308 9.73 -20.96 -20.44
CA LEU A 308 10.80 -21.43 -19.56
C LEU A 308 11.80 -22.23 -20.39
N TYR A 309 13.09 -22.04 -20.12
CA TYR A 309 14.19 -22.81 -20.71
C TYR A 309 14.78 -23.70 -19.62
N ILE A 310 14.70 -25.01 -19.83
CA ILE A 310 14.96 -26.04 -18.81
C ILE A 310 16.08 -26.94 -19.28
N LEU A 311 17.12 -27.09 -18.48
CA LEU A 311 18.22 -27.99 -18.73
C LEU A 311 17.78 -29.45 -18.41
N LYS A 312 17.88 -30.35 -19.39
CA LYS A 312 17.39 -31.75 -19.31
C LYS A 312 18.03 -32.51 -18.16
N ASP A 313 19.33 -32.40 -17.96
CA ASP A 313 20.07 -33.26 -17.02
C ASP A 313 19.79 -32.91 -15.58
N SER A 314 19.68 -31.61 -15.29
CA SER A 314 19.43 -31.11 -13.94
C SER A 314 17.95 -30.83 -13.65
N TRP A 315 17.09 -30.68 -14.66
CA TRP A 315 15.70 -30.24 -14.56
C TRP A 315 15.56 -28.84 -13.95
N GLN A 316 16.60 -28.00 -14.12
CA GLN A 316 16.62 -26.64 -13.61
C GLN A 316 16.30 -25.65 -14.72
N VAL A 317 15.62 -24.57 -14.38
CA VAL A 317 15.38 -23.44 -15.26
C VAL A 317 16.64 -22.61 -15.36
N ILE A 318 17.18 -22.45 -16.57
CA ILE A 318 18.38 -21.65 -16.84
C ILE A 318 18.07 -20.24 -17.33
N ASP A 319 16.94 -20.09 -18.03
CA ASP A 319 16.43 -18.81 -18.52
C ASP A 319 14.90 -18.81 -18.50
N TYR A 320 14.30 -17.62 -18.44
CA TYR A 320 12.85 -17.46 -18.60
C TYR A 320 12.48 -16.10 -19.18
N ASP A 321 11.35 -16.10 -19.91
CA ASP A 321 10.69 -14.90 -20.45
C ASP A 321 9.20 -15.03 -20.14
N LEU A 322 8.78 -14.37 -19.05
CA LEU A 322 7.44 -14.51 -18.48
C LEU A 322 6.72 -13.18 -18.42
N PHE A 323 5.42 -13.21 -18.59
CA PHE A 323 4.52 -12.08 -18.47
C PHE A 323 3.56 -12.30 -17.32
N VAL A 324 3.21 -11.23 -16.63
CA VAL A 324 2.18 -11.26 -15.58
C VAL A 324 0.80 -11.06 -16.22
N ASN A 325 -0.17 -11.89 -15.84
CA ASN A 325 -1.56 -11.74 -16.28
C ASN A 325 -2.08 -10.34 -15.91
N LYS A 326 -2.81 -9.72 -16.86
CA LYS A 326 -3.37 -8.37 -16.68
C LYS A 326 -4.28 -8.25 -15.44
N GLY A 327 -5.04 -9.28 -15.11
CA GLY A 327 -5.92 -9.32 -13.93
C GLY A 327 -5.17 -9.27 -12.60
N ALA A 328 -3.89 -9.63 -12.57
CA ALA A 328 -3.03 -9.56 -11.40
C ALA A 328 -2.41 -8.18 -11.19
N LEU A 329 -2.24 -7.38 -12.27
CA LEU A 329 -1.49 -6.12 -12.23
C LEU A 329 -2.26 -5.03 -11.49
N SER A 330 -1.63 -4.39 -10.51
CA SER A 330 -2.22 -3.33 -9.69
C SER A 330 -1.96 -1.93 -10.27
N TYR A 331 -0.73 -1.66 -10.68
CA TYR A 331 -0.29 -0.35 -11.16
C TYR A 331 0.06 -0.34 -12.64
N PHE A 332 0.43 -1.48 -13.19
CA PHE A 332 0.93 -1.62 -14.55
C PHE A 332 -0.14 -2.13 -15.50
N SER A 333 -0.03 -1.79 -16.77
CA SER A 333 -0.90 -2.30 -17.83
C SER A 333 -0.36 -3.58 -18.45
N SER A 334 0.97 -3.74 -18.45
CA SER A 334 1.67 -4.97 -18.82
C SER A 334 2.98 -5.06 -18.07
N MET A 335 3.46 -6.27 -17.84
CA MET A 335 4.74 -6.54 -17.22
C MET A 335 5.35 -7.84 -17.72
N GLU A 336 6.56 -7.73 -18.24
CA GLU A 336 7.42 -8.83 -18.68
C GLU A 336 8.57 -8.97 -17.68
N VAL A 337 8.89 -10.19 -17.31
CA VAL A 337 10.01 -10.53 -16.42
C VAL A 337 10.89 -11.55 -17.12
N LYS A 338 12.14 -11.17 -17.40
CA LYS A 338 13.17 -12.05 -17.95
C LYS A 338 14.23 -12.32 -16.90
N GLY A 339 14.72 -13.54 -16.83
CA GLY A 339 15.80 -13.89 -15.94
C GLY A 339 16.71 -14.91 -16.55
N SER A 340 18.01 -14.71 -16.37
CA SER A 340 19.04 -15.70 -16.67
C SER A 340 19.75 -16.11 -15.38
N PHE A 341 20.16 -17.35 -15.35
CA PHE A 341 20.87 -17.93 -14.24
C PHE A 341 22.30 -18.34 -14.65
N GLN A 342 23.24 -18.30 -13.71
CA GLN A 342 24.58 -18.83 -13.86
C GLN A 342 24.80 -20.02 -12.93
N ARG A 343 25.49 -21.03 -13.43
CA ARG A 343 25.84 -22.20 -12.64
C ARG A 343 27.04 -21.91 -11.74
N ILE A 344 26.88 -22.16 -10.44
CA ILE A 344 27.97 -22.09 -9.46
C ILE A 344 27.87 -23.36 -8.61
N GLY A 345 28.85 -24.30 -8.82
CA GLY A 345 28.75 -25.65 -8.26
C GLY A 345 27.55 -26.42 -8.81
N ASP A 346 26.73 -26.94 -7.92
CA ASP A 346 25.52 -27.72 -8.28
C ASP A 346 24.25 -26.89 -8.39
N TYR A 347 24.32 -25.59 -8.16
CA TYR A 347 23.17 -24.69 -8.11
C TYR A 347 23.23 -23.63 -9.20
N PHE A 348 22.05 -23.15 -9.59
CA PHE A 348 21.88 -22.01 -10.48
C PHE A 348 21.46 -20.77 -9.68
N TYR A 349 22.25 -19.72 -9.79
CA TYR A 349 22.02 -18.43 -9.14
C TYR A 349 21.67 -17.37 -10.18
N PRO A 350 20.88 -16.35 -9.83
CA PRO A 350 20.57 -15.25 -10.74
C PRO A 350 21.86 -14.64 -11.32
N ASN A 351 21.86 -14.37 -12.61
CA ASN A 351 22.93 -13.64 -13.30
C ASN A 351 22.42 -12.25 -13.69
N ARG A 352 21.29 -12.23 -14.37
CA ARG A 352 20.64 -10.99 -14.79
C ARG A 352 19.14 -11.15 -14.70
N GLN A 353 18.43 -10.10 -14.24
CA GLN A 353 16.99 -10.03 -14.28
C GLN A 353 16.54 -8.71 -14.87
N THR A 354 15.58 -8.77 -15.78
CA THR A 354 15.06 -7.61 -16.49
C THR A 354 13.55 -7.57 -16.35
N PHE A 355 13.03 -6.41 -16.02
CA PHE A 355 11.61 -6.14 -15.90
C PHE A 355 11.24 -5.04 -16.89
N ASN A 356 10.42 -5.36 -17.87
CA ASN A 356 9.89 -4.41 -18.82
C ASN A 356 8.41 -4.19 -18.53
N TYR A 357 8.00 -2.96 -18.32
CA TYR A 357 6.61 -2.67 -17.97
C TYR A 357 6.15 -1.34 -18.54
N PHE A 358 4.83 -1.22 -18.75
CA PHE A 358 4.22 0.04 -19.12
C PHE A 358 2.94 0.29 -18.35
N LEU A 359 2.55 1.56 -18.26
CA LEU A 359 1.37 2.02 -17.54
C LEU A 359 0.82 3.31 -18.16
N TYR A 360 -0.41 3.61 -17.79
CA TYR A 360 -1.04 4.90 -18.06
C TYR A 360 -1.26 5.65 -16.76
N ASP A 361 -0.85 6.92 -16.69
CA ASP A 361 -1.02 7.79 -15.54
C ASP A 361 -1.70 9.10 -15.98
N GLY A 362 -2.98 9.25 -15.63
CA GLY A 362 -3.75 10.43 -16.05
C GLY A 362 -3.86 10.63 -17.57
N GLY A 363 -3.84 9.53 -18.35
CA GLY A 363 -3.85 9.57 -19.81
C GLY A 363 -2.46 9.60 -20.48
N THR A 364 -1.39 9.82 -19.70
CA THR A 364 -0.01 9.79 -20.20
C THR A 364 0.52 8.36 -20.21
N PHE A 365 1.04 7.93 -21.36
CA PHE A 365 1.70 6.64 -21.49
C PHE A 365 3.12 6.71 -20.92
N LYS A 366 3.48 5.69 -20.13
CA LYS A 366 4.80 5.57 -19.51
C LYS A 366 5.34 4.17 -19.72
N VAL A 367 6.63 4.09 -20.05
CA VAL A 367 7.37 2.84 -20.23
C VAL A 367 8.51 2.81 -19.24
N ALA A 368 8.75 1.68 -18.64
CA ALA A 368 9.87 1.52 -17.74
C ALA A 368 10.58 0.20 -17.97
N LYS A 369 11.88 0.23 -17.68
CA LYS A 369 12.77 -0.92 -17.71
C LYS A 369 13.61 -0.93 -16.45
N SER A 370 13.65 -2.06 -15.76
CA SER A 370 14.58 -2.27 -14.65
C SER A 370 15.49 -3.46 -14.97
N GLU A 371 16.78 -3.31 -14.72
CA GLU A 371 17.79 -4.35 -14.94
C GLU A 371 18.62 -4.54 -13.66
N ALA A 372 18.69 -5.75 -13.18
CA ALA A 372 19.50 -6.14 -12.03
C ALA A 372 20.57 -7.15 -12.48
N TYR A 373 21.81 -6.89 -12.13
CA TYR A 373 22.98 -7.72 -12.42
C TYR A 373 23.55 -8.24 -11.11
N PHE A 374 23.79 -9.56 -11.05
CA PHE A 374 24.28 -10.26 -9.87
C PHE A 374 25.70 -10.77 -10.11
N LYS A 375 26.62 -10.40 -9.23
CA LYS A 375 28.06 -10.74 -9.35
C LYS A 375 28.63 -11.11 -7.98
N ASN A 376 29.83 -11.68 -7.99
CA ASN A 376 30.66 -11.90 -6.79
C ASN A 376 29.92 -12.66 -5.68
N TYR A 377 29.43 -13.86 -6.02
CA TYR A 377 28.76 -14.74 -5.07
C TYR A 377 29.73 -15.28 -4.00
N THR A 378 29.31 -15.16 -2.72
CA THR A 378 30.02 -15.67 -1.57
C THR A 378 29.09 -16.51 -0.71
N PHE A 379 29.48 -17.71 -0.32
CA PHE A 379 28.63 -18.67 0.40
C PHE A 379 28.92 -18.75 1.90
N SER A 380 29.94 -18.04 2.38
CA SER A 380 30.26 -17.92 3.80
C SER A 380 30.19 -16.47 4.24
N PHE A 381 29.33 -16.16 5.19
CA PHE A 381 29.28 -14.86 5.84
C PHE A 381 29.04 -15.05 7.34
N LYS A 382 29.46 -14.04 8.13
CA LYS A 382 29.41 -14.10 9.59
C LYS A 382 27.97 -14.25 10.10
N ASP A 383 27.74 -15.12 11.06
CA ASP A 383 26.45 -15.34 11.71
C ASP A 383 25.91 -14.12 12.48
N SER A 384 26.71 -13.06 12.62
CA SER A 384 26.35 -11.83 13.33
C SER A 384 25.39 -10.88 12.59
N ILE A 385 24.86 -11.28 11.41
CA ILE A 385 23.97 -10.44 10.61
C ILE A 385 22.60 -10.35 11.28
N SER A 386 22.18 -9.12 11.62
CA SER A 386 20.81 -8.87 12.07
C SER A 386 19.85 -8.92 10.89
N TRP A 387 19.00 -9.94 10.86
CA TRP A 387 17.95 -10.11 9.83
C TRP A 387 16.68 -9.27 10.08
N LEU A 388 16.63 -8.56 11.19
CA LEU A 388 15.53 -7.63 11.48
C LEU A 388 15.75 -6.27 10.81
N GLU A 389 17.01 -5.87 10.64
CA GLU A 389 17.39 -4.72 9.82
C GLU A 389 17.55 -5.17 8.37
N THR A 390 16.51 -4.95 7.57
CA THR A 390 16.46 -5.46 6.18
C THR A 390 17.28 -4.65 5.21
N SER A 391 17.54 -3.38 5.50
CA SER A 391 18.34 -2.51 4.63
C SER A 391 19.06 -1.46 5.44
N SER A 392 20.28 -1.14 5.04
CA SER A 392 21.09 -0.03 5.56
C SER A 392 21.89 0.61 4.42
N TYR A 393 22.29 1.86 4.62
CA TYR A 393 22.99 2.68 3.61
C TYR A 393 24.37 3.05 4.14
N ALA A 394 25.38 3.00 3.26
CA ALA A 394 26.66 3.61 3.56
C ALA A 394 26.48 5.12 3.82
N PRO A 395 27.29 5.76 4.69
CA PRO A 395 27.13 7.17 5.03
C PRO A 395 27.13 8.11 3.83
N ASN A 396 27.82 7.75 2.75
CA ASN A 396 27.95 8.49 1.50
C ASN A 396 27.29 7.79 0.32
N ALA A 397 26.31 6.93 0.56
CA ALA A 397 25.67 6.16 -0.53
C ALA A 397 24.99 7.06 -1.55
N GLU A 398 24.41 8.19 -1.13
CA GLU A 398 23.68 9.13 -2.00
C GLU A 398 24.58 10.23 -2.63
N ASP A 399 25.88 10.27 -2.25
CA ASP A 399 26.83 11.29 -2.67
C ASP A 399 27.97 10.73 -3.56
N LYS A 400 27.74 9.58 -4.21
CA LYS A 400 28.72 8.98 -5.10
C LYS A 400 28.85 9.77 -6.39
N ASP A 401 30.10 9.98 -6.81
CA ASP A 401 30.44 10.72 -8.02
C ASP A 401 30.25 9.92 -9.32
N THR A 402 30.41 10.60 -10.44
CA THR A 402 30.29 9.97 -11.76
C THR A 402 31.35 8.92 -12.03
N THR A 403 32.54 9.03 -11.41
CA THR A 403 33.65 8.08 -11.55
C THR A 403 33.28 6.75 -10.91
N TYR A 404 32.73 6.80 -9.71
CA TYR A 404 32.20 5.62 -9.03
C TYR A 404 31.17 4.89 -9.89
N TRP A 405 30.15 5.62 -10.40
CA TRP A 405 29.10 5.01 -11.20
C TRP A 405 29.62 4.40 -12.50
N LYS A 406 30.57 5.07 -13.18
CA LYS A 406 31.20 4.53 -14.39
C LYS A 406 31.95 3.24 -14.13
N SER A 407 32.59 3.07 -12.97
CA SER A 407 33.37 1.90 -12.64
C SER A 407 32.53 0.64 -12.34
N ILE A 408 31.27 0.81 -11.91
CA ILE A 408 30.41 -0.31 -11.50
C ILE A 408 29.37 -0.70 -12.55
N ARG A 409 29.03 0.21 -13.48
CA ARG A 409 28.04 -0.07 -14.54
C ARG A 409 28.53 -1.20 -15.46
N PRO A 410 27.71 -2.25 -15.66
CA PRO A 410 28.09 -3.36 -16.54
C PRO A 410 28.13 -2.94 -18.03
N ASN A 411 27.33 -1.93 -18.40
CA ASN A 411 27.24 -1.38 -19.75
C ASN A 411 27.27 0.15 -19.71
N ASN A 412 27.74 0.74 -20.80
CA ASN A 412 27.66 2.19 -20.96
C ASN A 412 26.20 2.63 -21.09
N LEU A 413 25.85 3.69 -20.39
CA LEU A 413 24.54 4.30 -20.52
C LEU A 413 24.37 4.93 -21.91
N SER A 414 23.12 5.02 -22.35
CA SER A 414 22.77 5.75 -23.58
C SER A 414 23.11 7.25 -23.42
N VAL A 415 23.36 7.92 -24.55
CA VAL A 415 23.63 9.37 -24.58
C VAL A 415 22.46 10.14 -23.93
N SER A 416 21.23 9.68 -24.15
CA SER A 416 20.04 10.29 -23.56
C SER A 416 20.01 10.13 -22.02
N ALA A 417 20.39 8.95 -21.51
CA ALA A 417 20.47 8.70 -20.06
C ALA A 417 21.56 9.55 -19.40
N LEU A 418 22.74 9.67 -20.04
CA LEU A 418 23.81 10.53 -19.54
C LEU A 418 23.41 12.01 -19.52
N LYS A 419 22.74 12.47 -20.60
CA LYS A 419 22.21 13.84 -20.64
C LYS A 419 21.19 14.08 -19.55
N PHE A 420 20.30 13.12 -19.31
CA PHE A 420 19.32 13.20 -18.21
C PHE A 420 20.02 13.33 -16.86
N ILE A 421 20.99 12.46 -16.54
CA ILE A 421 21.77 12.50 -15.30
C ILE A 421 22.42 13.87 -15.11
N HIS A 422 23.16 14.36 -16.13
CA HIS A 422 23.80 15.67 -16.05
C HIS A 422 22.81 16.82 -15.84
N THR A 423 21.66 16.76 -16.52
CA THR A 423 20.61 17.75 -16.31
C THR A 423 20.06 17.69 -14.89
N GLN A 424 19.81 16.49 -14.39
CA GLN A 424 19.26 16.30 -13.04
C GLN A 424 20.26 16.65 -11.94
N ASP A 425 21.56 16.35 -12.10
CA ASP A 425 22.60 16.76 -11.15
C ASP A 425 22.74 18.28 -11.09
N SER A 426 22.71 18.94 -12.25
CA SER A 426 22.69 20.39 -12.34
C SER A 426 21.44 20.98 -11.69
N LEU A 427 20.26 20.38 -11.94
CA LEU A 427 19.01 20.76 -11.32
C LEU A 427 19.01 20.48 -9.80
N LYS A 428 19.58 19.36 -9.36
CA LYS A 428 19.73 19.05 -7.92
C LYS A 428 20.54 20.12 -7.21
N THR A 429 21.70 20.46 -7.77
CA THR A 429 22.57 21.54 -7.23
C THR A 429 21.84 22.87 -7.21
N PHE A 430 21.16 23.22 -8.29
CA PHE A 430 20.35 24.42 -8.40
C PHE A 430 19.18 24.42 -7.42
N HIS A 431 18.42 23.30 -7.33
CA HIS A 431 17.28 23.15 -6.41
C HIS A 431 17.68 23.15 -4.94
N LEU A 432 18.90 22.77 -4.61
CA LEU A 432 19.44 22.86 -3.24
C LEU A 432 20.03 24.24 -2.94
N SER A 433 20.19 25.10 -3.95
CA SER A 433 20.69 26.46 -3.73
C SER A 433 19.72 27.28 -2.87
N LYS A 434 20.27 28.13 -2.01
CA LYS A 434 19.46 29.01 -1.16
C LYS A 434 18.54 29.93 -1.98
N GLU A 435 18.99 30.35 -3.15
CA GLU A 435 18.23 31.23 -4.04
C GLU A 435 16.99 30.53 -4.59
N TYR A 436 17.17 29.31 -5.11
CA TYR A 436 16.05 28.52 -5.62
C TYR A 436 15.06 28.15 -4.50
N LEU A 437 15.57 27.68 -3.35
CA LEU A 437 14.74 27.36 -2.22
C LEU A 437 13.94 28.57 -1.72
N ASN A 438 14.55 29.75 -1.68
CA ASN A 438 13.83 30.97 -1.32
C ASN A 438 12.76 31.34 -2.37
N LYS A 439 13.03 31.12 -3.67
CA LYS A 439 12.05 31.35 -4.73
C LYS A 439 10.87 30.40 -4.63
N GLU A 440 11.13 29.11 -4.44
CA GLU A 440 10.09 28.09 -4.23
C GLU A 440 9.28 28.36 -2.96
N ASP A 441 9.97 28.75 -1.89
CA ASP A 441 9.30 29.14 -0.65
C ASP A 441 8.45 30.38 -0.85
N SER A 442 8.88 31.35 -1.64
CA SER A 442 8.09 32.54 -1.98
C SER A 442 6.81 32.17 -2.75
N ILE A 443 6.91 31.23 -3.71
CA ILE A 443 5.75 30.72 -4.47
C ILE A 443 4.79 29.95 -3.56
N TYR A 444 5.33 29.10 -2.68
CA TYR A 444 4.54 28.33 -1.70
C TYR A 444 3.86 29.23 -0.68
N ASN A 445 4.59 30.25 -0.18
CA ASN A 445 4.13 31.19 0.84
C ASN A 445 3.16 32.24 0.28
N ALA A 446 3.04 32.34 -1.06
CA ALA A 446 2.06 33.25 -1.67
C ALA A 446 0.64 32.81 -1.34
N LEU A 447 -0.15 33.73 -0.81
CA LEU A 447 -1.54 33.48 -0.45
C LEU A 447 -2.38 33.23 -1.71
N LYS A 448 -2.96 32.04 -1.82
CA LYS A 448 -3.89 31.69 -2.89
C LYS A 448 -5.29 31.55 -2.31
N PHE A 449 -6.29 31.95 -3.08
CA PHE A 449 -7.69 31.88 -2.66
C PHE A 449 -8.10 30.49 -2.13
N TRP A 450 -7.74 29.43 -2.84
CA TRP A 450 -8.07 28.06 -2.44
C TRP A 450 -7.30 27.59 -1.20
N ASP A 451 -6.11 28.12 -0.93
CA ASP A 451 -5.37 27.81 0.29
C ASP A 451 -6.06 28.43 1.50
N VAL A 452 -6.55 29.65 1.37
CA VAL A 452 -7.34 30.29 2.43
C VAL A 452 -8.63 29.51 2.72
N ILE A 453 -9.35 29.08 1.67
CA ILE A 453 -10.68 28.47 1.83
C ILE A 453 -10.58 27.00 2.22
N ILE A 454 -9.77 26.18 1.52
CA ILE A 454 -9.83 24.70 1.55
C ILE A 454 -8.54 24.05 2.07
N ASN A 455 -7.34 24.48 1.60
CA ASN A 455 -6.11 23.75 1.83
C ASN A 455 -5.39 24.10 3.13
N GLY A 456 -5.61 25.32 3.63
CA GLY A 456 -4.84 25.94 4.70
C GLY A 456 -3.69 26.77 4.18
N ILE A 457 -3.28 27.76 4.99
CA ILE A 457 -2.22 28.70 4.67
C ILE A 457 -0.92 28.17 5.25
N GLY A 458 0.05 27.86 4.38
CA GLY A 458 1.38 27.44 4.78
C GLY A 458 2.42 28.53 4.54
N PHE A 459 3.33 28.67 5.49
CA PHE A 459 4.55 29.49 5.35
C PHE A 459 5.74 28.62 5.71
N ARG A 460 6.57 28.31 4.74
CA ARG A 460 7.76 27.48 4.96
C ARG A 460 9.05 28.23 4.68
N ASN A 461 10.09 27.82 5.34
CA ASN A 461 11.47 28.12 4.96
C ASN A 461 12.24 26.80 4.90
N THR A 462 12.40 26.33 3.69
CA THR A 462 12.98 25.01 3.40
C THR A 462 14.46 24.94 3.80
N TYR A 463 15.23 26.01 3.54
CA TYR A 463 16.64 26.09 3.93
C TYR A 463 16.83 26.00 5.46
N LYS A 464 15.96 26.64 6.24
CA LYS A 464 15.96 26.58 7.70
C LYS A 464 15.18 25.41 8.27
N LYS A 465 14.57 24.58 7.43
CA LYS A 465 13.74 23.41 7.80
C LYS A 465 12.67 23.77 8.83
N ARG A 466 11.91 24.82 8.58
CA ARG A 466 10.79 25.27 9.42
C ARG A 466 9.57 25.58 8.61
N GLU A 467 8.42 25.32 9.20
CA GLU A 467 7.11 25.50 8.59
C GLU A 467 6.10 25.99 9.60
N PHE A 468 5.25 26.91 9.17
CA PHE A 468 4.02 27.33 9.84
C PHE A 468 2.84 26.93 8.97
N TRP A 469 1.80 26.47 9.59
CA TRP A 469 0.56 26.17 8.90
C TRP A 469 -0.64 26.65 9.71
N PHE A 470 -1.65 27.21 9.03
CA PHE A 470 -2.91 27.67 9.57
C PHE A 470 -4.05 26.90 8.93
N SER A 471 -5.04 26.53 9.73
CA SER A 471 -6.23 25.83 9.24
C SER A 471 -7.00 26.65 8.20
N PRO A 472 -7.54 26.01 7.14
CA PRO A 472 -8.35 26.71 6.13
C PRO A 472 -9.69 27.20 6.72
N LEU A 473 -10.29 28.18 6.09
CA LEU A 473 -11.54 28.79 6.56
C LEU A 473 -12.67 27.78 6.74
N VAL A 474 -12.80 26.81 5.83
CA VAL A 474 -13.79 25.73 5.96
C VAL A 474 -13.61 24.93 7.25
N ALA A 475 -12.38 24.68 7.69
CA ALA A 475 -12.10 23.99 8.95
C ALA A 475 -12.22 24.90 10.19
N GLN A 476 -12.18 26.21 10.00
CA GLN A 476 -12.37 27.19 11.08
C GLN A 476 -13.86 27.40 11.43
N ILE A 477 -14.74 27.20 10.44
CA ILE A 477 -16.18 27.39 10.60
C ILE A 477 -16.77 26.13 11.21
N MET A 478 -17.22 26.20 12.45
CA MET A 478 -17.86 25.08 13.17
C MET A 478 -19.34 25.40 13.45
N PRO A 479 -20.24 25.18 12.49
CA PRO A 479 -21.65 25.54 12.66
C PRO A 479 -22.37 24.74 13.74
N PHE A 480 -21.90 23.49 13.96
CA PHE A 480 -22.43 22.56 14.96
C PHE A 480 -21.51 22.43 16.19
N GLY A 481 -20.85 23.51 16.55
CA GLY A 481 -20.02 23.54 17.76
C GLY A 481 -20.86 23.56 19.05
N VAL A 482 -20.18 23.42 20.18
CA VAL A 482 -20.82 23.55 21.50
C VAL A 482 -21.40 24.95 21.65
N GLY A 483 -22.70 25.05 21.89
CA GLY A 483 -23.41 26.33 21.95
C GLY A 483 -23.66 26.96 20.57
N GLY A 484 -23.67 26.22 19.47
CA GLY A 484 -23.91 26.71 18.13
C GLY A 484 -22.65 27.01 17.34
N TYR A 485 -22.65 28.11 16.56
CA TYR A 485 -21.53 28.49 15.75
C TYR A 485 -20.31 28.87 16.60
N ARG A 486 -19.17 28.23 16.26
CA ARG A 486 -17.86 28.55 16.83
C ARG A 486 -16.86 28.80 15.71
N HIS A 487 -15.94 29.73 15.95
CA HIS A 487 -14.83 29.96 15.04
C HIS A 487 -13.55 29.42 15.66
N ARG A 488 -12.92 28.44 14.99
CA ARG A 488 -11.76 27.73 15.50
C ARG A 488 -10.56 27.92 14.59
N LEU A 489 -9.51 28.55 15.13
CA LEU A 489 -8.23 28.67 14.45
C LEU A 489 -7.25 27.64 15.03
N ALA A 490 -6.73 26.76 14.18
CA ALA A 490 -5.65 25.85 14.52
C ALA A 490 -4.38 26.25 13.75
N MET A 491 -3.27 26.23 14.44
CA MET A 491 -1.96 26.54 13.89
C MET A 491 -1.01 25.38 14.18
N ASN A 492 0.00 25.22 13.35
CA ASN A 492 1.09 24.26 13.55
C ASN A 492 2.40 24.97 13.16
N TYR A 493 3.35 24.98 14.07
CA TYR A 493 4.73 25.33 13.79
C TYR A 493 5.62 24.14 13.98
N LYS A 494 6.46 23.86 12.99
CA LYS A 494 7.40 22.75 13.06
C LYS A 494 8.79 23.20 12.63
N LYS A 495 9.80 22.73 13.36
CA LYS A 495 11.20 22.87 13.00
C LYS A 495 11.91 21.53 13.12
N THR A 496 12.58 21.11 12.06
CA THR A 496 13.43 19.91 12.02
C THR A 496 14.90 20.33 11.99
N PHE A 497 15.72 19.71 12.84
CA PHE A 497 17.16 19.92 12.91
C PHE A 497 17.92 18.96 11.99
N ALA A 498 19.21 19.22 11.75
CA ALA A 498 20.06 18.41 10.88
C ALA A 498 20.11 16.91 11.29
N ASN A 499 20.01 16.62 12.59
CA ASN A 499 20.01 15.27 13.16
C ASN A 499 18.59 14.65 13.28
N TRP A 500 17.63 15.14 12.51
CA TRP A 500 16.23 14.71 12.52
C TRP A 500 15.47 14.89 13.83
N LYS A 501 16.06 15.52 14.83
CA LYS A 501 15.29 16.01 15.99
C LYS A 501 14.31 17.08 15.53
N SER A 502 13.17 17.18 16.19
CA SER A 502 12.15 18.16 15.78
C SER A 502 11.42 18.76 16.98
N ILE A 503 10.99 20.01 16.79
CA ILE A 503 10.08 20.71 17.71
C ILE A 503 8.80 20.99 16.93
N ALA A 504 7.65 20.75 17.56
CA ALA A 504 6.33 21.12 17.06
C ALA A 504 5.62 21.97 18.12
N ILE A 505 4.90 23.02 17.68
CA ILE A 505 4.08 23.90 18.52
C ILE A 505 2.71 23.99 17.83
N GLU A 506 1.67 23.53 18.51
CA GLU A 506 0.32 23.42 17.95
C GLU A 506 -0.69 24.16 18.85
N PRO A 507 -0.84 25.48 18.72
CA PRO A 507 -1.91 26.22 19.38
C PRO A 507 -3.24 26.07 18.60
N THR A 508 -4.33 25.99 19.36
CA THR A 508 -5.69 26.03 18.83
C THR A 508 -6.49 27.03 19.66
N ILE A 509 -7.21 27.92 19.00
CA ILE A 509 -8.09 28.91 19.62
C ILE A 509 -9.50 28.73 19.05
N ASP A 510 -10.51 28.76 19.90
CA ASP A 510 -11.91 28.46 19.56
C ASP A 510 -12.83 29.45 20.29
N TYR A 511 -13.54 30.30 19.53
CA TYR A 511 -14.46 31.30 20.08
C TYR A 511 -15.92 30.98 19.75
N GLY A 512 -16.74 30.84 20.74
CA GLY A 512 -18.19 30.62 20.66
C GLY A 512 -19.01 31.90 20.74
N PHE A 513 -19.69 32.25 19.66
CA PHE A 513 -20.37 33.53 19.54
C PHE A 513 -21.63 33.64 20.44
N LEU A 514 -22.43 32.54 20.53
CA LEU A 514 -23.67 32.56 21.32
C LEU A 514 -23.39 32.68 22.85
N ASN A 515 -22.38 31.94 23.31
CA ASN A 515 -22.00 31.94 24.73
C ASN A 515 -20.88 32.92 25.07
N LYS A 516 -20.32 33.60 24.09
CA LYS A 516 -19.23 34.59 24.23
C LYS A 516 -18.04 33.99 25.01
N ASP A 517 -17.69 32.75 24.75
CA ASP A 517 -16.67 32.02 25.45
C ASP A 517 -15.43 31.69 24.56
N LEU A 518 -14.27 31.91 25.15
CA LEU A 518 -13.00 31.57 24.51
C LEU A 518 -12.47 30.26 25.07
N LYS A 519 -12.11 29.34 24.14
CA LYS A 519 -11.45 28.08 24.44
C LYS A 519 -10.12 27.97 23.68
N GLY A 520 -9.24 27.12 24.14
CA GLY A 520 -7.98 26.89 23.42
C GLY A 520 -7.12 25.86 24.07
N GLU A 521 -6.17 25.37 23.30
CA GLU A 521 -5.21 24.34 23.69
C GLU A 521 -3.85 24.65 23.06
N LEU A 522 -2.79 24.43 23.80
CA LEU A 522 -1.41 24.49 23.30
C LEU A 522 -0.78 23.12 23.49
N ALA A 523 -0.24 22.54 22.41
CA ALA A 523 0.60 21.35 22.47
C ALA A 523 2.02 21.68 22.03
N LEU A 524 3.00 21.20 22.80
CA LEU A 524 4.43 21.33 22.56
C LEU A 524 5.03 19.94 22.44
N GLY A 525 5.58 19.60 21.29
CA GLY A 525 6.20 18.31 21.00
C GLY A 525 7.70 18.45 20.77
N TYR A 526 8.49 17.57 21.35
CA TYR A 526 9.94 17.48 21.13
C TYR A 526 10.37 16.04 20.86
N THR A 527 10.76 15.77 19.60
CA THR A 527 11.39 14.51 19.23
C THR A 527 12.89 14.61 19.42
N TYR A 528 13.44 13.95 20.45
CA TYR A 528 14.84 14.06 20.80
C TYR A 528 15.70 12.88 20.32
N ASN A 529 15.08 11.71 20.03
CA ASN A 529 15.77 10.56 19.47
C ASN A 529 14.93 9.88 18.36
N PRO A 530 15.15 10.27 17.09
CA PRO A 530 14.39 9.73 15.96
C PRO A 530 14.58 8.23 15.74
N LYS A 531 15.75 7.66 16.06
CA LYS A 531 16.04 6.22 15.95
C LYS A 531 15.14 5.37 16.84
N ARG A 532 14.78 5.89 18.01
CA ARG A 532 13.93 5.23 19.01
C ARG A 532 12.53 5.85 19.10
N PHE A 533 12.15 6.70 18.15
CA PHE A 533 10.87 7.42 18.16
C PHE A 533 10.59 8.16 19.48
N SER A 534 11.66 8.62 20.16
CA SER A 534 11.53 9.20 21.50
C SER A 534 11.01 10.62 21.40
N THR A 535 9.78 10.81 21.86
CA THR A 535 9.05 12.07 21.79
C THR A 535 8.42 12.40 23.14
N ILE A 536 8.58 13.65 23.60
CA ILE A 536 7.87 14.22 24.74
C ILE A 536 6.85 15.21 24.20
N ILE A 537 5.62 15.14 24.71
CA ILE A 537 4.54 16.07 24.38
C ILE A 537 3.99 16.65 25.68
N ILE A 538 3.94 17.97 25.76
CA ILE A 538 3.28 18.72 26.83
C ILE A 538 2.08 19.41 26.20
N MET A 539 0.91 19.26 26.82
CA MET A 539 -0.33 19.82 26.29
C MET A 539 -1.16 20.40 27.43
N GLY A 540 -1.75 21.55 27.19
CA GLY A 540 -2.63 22.17 28.18
C GLY A 540 -3.60 23.16 27.55
N GLY A 541 -4.80 23.28 28.18
CA GLY A 541 -5.81 24.18 27.71
C GLY A 541 -7.19 24.00 28.35
N ASP A 542 -8.11 24.86 27.95
CA ASP A 542 -9.55 24.79 28.26
C ASP A 542 -10.30 24.52 26.96
N ILE A 543 -10.84 23.33 26.82
CA ILE A 543 -11.44 22.85 25.56
C ILE A 543 -12.81 22.17 25.80
N TYR A 544 -13.53 21.97 24.72
CA TYR A 544 -14.64 21.02 24.69
C TYR A 544 -14.15 19.68 24.14
N ASP A 545 -14.14 18.68 25.01
CA ASP A 545 -13.73 17.32 24.70
C ASP A 545 -14.94 16.41 24.51
N TYR A 546 -14.71 15.16 24.07
CA TYR A 546 -15.76 14.18 23.91
C TYR A 546 -15.90 13.32 25.19
N VAL A 547 -17.16 13.00 25.54
CA VAL A 547 -17.45 11.96 26.53
C VAL A 547 -17.09 10.59 25.93
N ASN A 548 -17.51 10.37 24.68
CA ASN A 548 -17.21 9.17 23.89
C ASN A 548 -16.67 9.57 22.51
N SER A 549 -15.36 9.40 22.32
CA SER A 549 -14.69 9.69 21.04
C SER A 549 -15.00 8.67 19.93
N TYR A 550 -15.67 7.55 20.25
CA TYR A 550 -16.00 6.47 19.32
C TYR A 550 -17.43 6.50 18.79
N GLN A 551 -18.15 7.58 19.01
CA GLN A 551 -19.51 7.71 18.49
C GLN A 551 -19.58 7.81 16.96
N ARG A 552 -20.75 7.56 16.40
CA ARG A 552 -21.05 7.83 14.98
C ARG A 552 -20.88 9.32 14.68
N LEU A 553 -20.61 9.66 13.41
CA LEU A 553 -20.35 11.04 12.99
C LEU A 553 -21.40 12.02 13.50
N VAL A 554 -22.68 11.69 13.32
CA VAL A 554 -23.80 12.54 13.76
C VAL A 554 -23.80 12.71 15.29
N GLY A 555 -23.51 11.64 16.05
CA GLY A 555 -23.42 11.69 17.50
C GLY A 555 -22.24 12.49 18.03
N THR A 556 -21.15 12.60 17.26
CA THR A 556 -19.99 13.44 17.62
C THR A 556 -20.29 14.93 17.51
N LEU A 557 -21.25 15.31 16.69
CA LEU A 557 -21.70 16.70 16.55
C LEU A 557 -22.63 17.15 17.68
N GLY A 558 -23.29 16.19 18.36
CA GLY A 558 -24.29 16.47 19.39
C GLY A 558 -23.70 16.97 20.72
N PRO A 559 -24.42 17.87 21.42
CA PRO A 559 -23.98 18.40 22.72
C PRO A 559 -23.92 17.32 23.82
N ALA A 560 -24.74 16.26 23.72
CA ALA A 560 -24.75 15.16 24.68
C ALA A 560 -23.41 14.41 24.80
N ASN A 561 -22.59 14.48 23.77
CA ASN A 561 -21.27 13.85 23.72
C ASN A 561 -20.13 14.78 24.08
N ARG A 562 -20.40 15.97 24.64
CA ARG A 562 -19.41 16.98 24.93
C ARG A 562 -19.28 17.26 26.41
N VAL A 563 -18.07 17.62 26.81
CA VAL A 563 -17.72 18.04 28.17
C VAL A 563 -16.69 19.16 28.10
N ARG A 564 -16.76 20.15 28.98
CA ARG A 564 -15.69 21.13 29.13
C ARG A 564 -14.56 20.51 29.95
N ASN A 565 -13.35 20.64 29.43
CA ASN A 565 -12.17 20.00 30.00
C ASN A 565 -11.02 21.02 30.08
N GLN A 566 -10.67 21.44 31.32
CA GLN A 566 -9.46 22.20 31.57
C GLN A 566 -8.37 21.18 31.93
N LYS A 567 -7.48 20.91 30.96
CA LYS A 567 -6.50 19.83 31.10
C LYS A 567 -5.06 20.30 30.97
N PHE A 568 -4.20 19.58 31.65
CA PHE A 568 -2.78 19.53 31.44
C PHE A 568 -2.34 18.09 31.26
N SER A 569 -1.51 17.80 30.29
CA SER A 569 -0.95 16.45 30.11
C SER A 569 0.52 16.51 29.72
N LEU A 570 1.26 15.51 30.18
CA LEU A 570 2.64 15.23 29.84
C LEU A 570 2.72 13.79 29.36
N SER A 571 3.10 13.58 28.14
CA SER A 571 3.29 12.24 27.58
C SER A 571 4.72 12.04 27.05
N HIS A 572 5.23 10.84 27.24
CA HIS A 572 6.51 10.39 26.73
C HIS A 572 6.34 9.07 26.02
N ARG A 573 6.80 8.99 24.77
CA ARG A 573 6.77 7.79 23.96
C ARG A 573 8.16 7.47 23.45
N PHE A 574 8.54 6.19 23.45
CA PHE A 574 9.82 5.73 22.92
C PHE A 574 9.78 4.22 22.60
N GLU A 575 10.69 3.79 21.75
CA GLU A 575 10.97 2.37 21.52
C GLU A 575 12.13 1.94 22.43
N LEU A 576 11.83 1.08 23.41
CA LEU A 576 12.80 0.59 24.39
C LEU A 576 13.83 -0.34 23.75
N VAL A 577 13.32 -1.37 23.07
CA VAL A 577 14.08 -2.28 22.20
C VAL A 577 13.29 -2.45 20.90
N ASN A 578 13.92 -2.98 19.84
CA ASN A 578 13.26 -3.11 18.56
C ASN A 578 11.90 -3.84 18.66
N GLY A 579 10.84 -3.13 18.27
CA GLY A 579 9.46 -3.61 18.32
C GLY A 579 8.78 -3.48 19.68
N PHE A 580 9.45 -2.99 20.75
CA PHE A 580 8.82 -2.77 22.04
C PHE A 580 8.67 -1.27 22.32
N PHE A 581 7.46 -0.78 22.19
CA PHE A 581 7.10 0.62 22.38
C PHE A 581 6.49 0.84 23.74
N VAL A 582 6.86 1.95 24.37
CA VAL A 582 6.35 2.40 25.67
C VAL A 582 5.81 3.81 25.50
N LYS A 583 4.58 4.05 25.93
CA LYS A 583 3.98 5.36 26.10
C LYS A 583 3.54 5.52 27.54
N THR A 584 4.03 6.54 28.21
CA THR A 584 3.55 6.97 29.51
C THR A 584 2.86 8.33 29.36
N GLU A 585 1.77 8.53 30.07
CA GLU A 585 1.06 9.81 30.06
C GLU A 585 0.54 10.12 31.46
N PHE A 586 0.79 11.30 31.92
CA PHE A 586 0.14 11.90 33.06
C PHE A 586 -0.82 12.98 32.57
N MET A 587 -2.06 12.95 33.04
CA MET A 587 -3.09 13.96 32.76
C MET A 587 -3.72 14.44 34.05
N HIS A 588 -3.75 15.75 34.25
CA HIS A 588 -4.57 16.39 35.27
C HIS A 588 -5.64 17.24 34.61
N SER A 589 -6.88 17.12 35.05
CA SER A 589 -8.00 17.78 34.37
C SER A 589 -9.12 18.15 35.35
N ASN A 590 -9.68 19.37 35.13
CA ASN A 590 -10.94 19.79 35.73
C ASN A 590 -12.05 19.60 34.70
N ARG A 591 -13.05 18.82 35.01
CA ARG A 591 -14.15 18.50 34.10
C ARG A 591 -15.45 19.12 34.56
N PHE A 592 -16.17 19.76 33.63
CA PHE A 592 -17.41 20.47 33.89
C PHE A 592 -18.48 20.05 32.91
N SER A 593 -19.72 19.91 33.39
CA SER A 593 -20.88 19.76 32.55
C SER A 593 -21.10 21.01 31.70
N ILE A 594 -21.64 20.83 30.51
CA ILE A 594 -22.02 21.93 29.61
C ILE A 594 -23.54 22.14 29.57
N GLY A 595 -24.27 21.56 30.53
CA GLY A 595 -25.74 21.67 30.59
C GLY A 595 -26.31 23.06 30.77
N SER A 596 -25.51 24.00 31.33
CA SER A 596 -25.87 25.39 31.50
C SER A 596 -25.63 26.29 30.29
N MET A 597 -25.04 25.74 29.21
CA MET A 597 -24.77 26.50 27.99
C MET A 597 -26.03 26.78 27.19
N LYS A 598 -26.07 27.92 26.51
CA LYS A 598 -27.11 28.28 25.54
C LYS A 598 -26.86 27.51 24.24
N TYR A 599 -27.92 27.02 23.62
CA TYR A 599 -27.95 26.41 22.29
C TYR A 599 -28.90 27.11 21.37
N PRO A 600 -28.66 27.15 20.07
CA PRO A 600 -29.60 27.74 19.10
C PRO A 600 -30.89 26.90 19.03
N GLU A 601 -32.05 27.55 18.76
CA GLU A 601 -33.35 26.88 18.64
C GLU A 601 -33.40 25.81 17.55
N TRP A 602 -32.63 25.94 16.47
CA TRP A 602 -32.57 24.97 15.39
C TRP A 602 -31.96 23.59 15.81
N VAL A 603 -31.27 23.54 16.92
CA VAL A 603 -30.75 22.26 17.48
C VAL A 603 -31.89 21.31 17.83
N ASP A 604 -33.04 21.85 18.27
CA ASP A 604 -34.25 21.08 18.61
C ASP A 604 -35.01 20.59 17.37
N LEU A 605 -34.87 21.29 16.23
CA LEU A 605 -35.56 20.94 14.96
C LEU A 605 -35.08 19.60 14.37
N PHE A 606 -33.86 19.18 14.62
CA PHE A 606 -33.31 17.96 14.05
C PHE A 606 -33.58 16.71 14.90
N GLY A 607 -34.10 16.85 16.12
CA GLY A 607 -34.43 15.70 17.00
C GLY A 607 -33.26 14.76 17.31
N VAL A 608 -32.07 15.07 16.80
CA VAL A 608 -30.87 14.21 16.83
C VAL A 608 -29.97 14.54 18.02
N PHE A 609 -30.15 15.70 18.62
CA PHE A 609 -29.28 16.23 19.66
C PHE A 609 -29.91 16.04 21.05
N ALA A 610 -29.54 14.91 21.69
CA ALA A 610 -29.88 14.75 23.10
C ALA A 610 -29.22 15.84 23.98
N LYS A 611 -29.88 16.21 25.06
CA LYS A 611 -29.37 17.21 26.00
C LYS A 611 -28.02 16.81 26.57
N PRO A 612 -27.12 17.76 26.86
CA PRO A 612 -25.87 17.49 27.54
C PRO A 612 -26.08 16.75 28.86
N GLN A 613 -25.15 15.86 29.19
CA GLN A 613 -25.20 15.19 30.50
C GLN A 613 -24.87 16.19 31.60
N SER A 614 -25.73 16.28 32.56
CA SER A 614 -25.50 17.10 33.78
C SER A 614 -24.76 16.22 34.82
N PHE A 615 -23.65 16.72 35.31
CA PHE A 615 -22.88 16.13 36.41
C PHE A 615 -22.19 17.24 37.18
N GLU A 616 -21.87 16.99 38.43
CA GLU A 616 -21.08 17.89 39.25
C GLU A 616 -19.63 17.92 38.76
N GLY A 617 -19.06 19.13 38.64
CA GLY A 617 -17.67 19.32 38.21
C GLY A 617 -16.70 18.58 39.13
N TYR A 618 -15.69 17.92 38.56
CA TYR A 618 -14.71 17.17 39.34
C TYR A 618 -13.29 17.29 38.74
N LYS A 619 -12.31 17.03 39.58
CA LYS A 619 -10.88 16.97 39.21
C LYS A 619 -10.47 15.52 39.08
N ILE A 620 -9.63 15.28 38.09
CA ILE A 620 -9.03 13.96 37.86
C ILE A 620 -7.54 14.08 37.61
N SER A 621 -6.77 13.24 38.28
CA SER A 621 -5.36 12.98 37.98
C SER A 621 -5.26 11.54 37.51
N GLN A 622 -4.84 11.36 36.27
CA GLN A 622 -4.81 10.05 35.60
C GLN A 622 -3.40 9.73 35.10
N PHE A 623 -2.96 8.51 35.34
CA PHE A 623 -1.76 7.94 34.77
C PHE A 623 -2.15 6.87 33.75
N THR A 624 -1.53 6.94 32.58
CA THR A 624 -1.70 5.94 31.51
C THR A 624 -0.34 5.33 31.20
N LEU A 625 -0.28 4.00 31.15
CA LEU A 625 0.84 3.24 30.58
C LEU A 625 0.28 2.44 29.41
N ASP A 626 0.83 2.63 28.21
CA ASP A 626 0.50 1.85 27.03
C ASP A 626 1.79 1.18 26.51
N LEU A 627 1.77 -0.14 26.49
CA LEU A 627 2.84 -1.00 26.01
C LEU A 627 2.40 -1.66 24.71
N GLU A 628 3.26 -1.63 23.71
CA GLU A 628 3.01 -2.32 22.43
C GLU A 628 4.24 -3.14 22.06
N TYR A 629 4.05 -4.42 21.78
CA TYR A 629 5.11 -5.32 21.35
C TYR A 629 4.82 -5.93 20.00
N VAL A 630 5.74 -5.71 19.06
CA VAL A 630 5.73 -6.25 17.69
C VAL A 630 6.89 -7.23 17.55
N PRO A 631 6.67 -8.53 17.80
CA PRO A 631 7.72 -9.53 17.72
C PRO A 631 8.39 -9.54 16.34
N LYS A 632 9.72 -9.68 16.31
CA LYS A 632 10.51 -9.76 15.08
C LYS A 632 10.21 -8.61 14.09
N GLN A 633 10.02 -7.40 14.62
CA GLN A 633 9.78 -6.20 13.80
C GLN A 633 10.94 -5.99 12.84
N LYS A 634 10.64 -5.92 11.55
CA LYS A 634 11.59 -5.56 10.51
C LYS A 634 11.65 -4.05 10.34
N PHE A 635 12.83 -3.53 10.07
CA PHE A 635 13.06 -2.11 9.84
C PHE A 635 14.19 -1.88 8.84
N LEU A 636 14.26 -0.68 8.30
CA LEU A 636 15.41 -0.16 7.57
C LEU A 636 15.97 1.09 8.25
N MET A 637 17.26 1.33 8.07
CA MET A 637 17.94 2.52 8.57
C MET A 637 18.38 3.42 7.43
N LYS A 638 17.96 4.68 7.44
CA LYS A 638 18.43 5.72 6.54
C LYS A 638 19.03 6.85 7.38
N GLY A 639 20.36 6.83 7.54
CA GLY A 639 21.07 7.71 8.47
C GLY A 639 20.59 7.55 9.90
N GLU A 640 20.15 8.65 10.51
CA GLU A 640 19.62 8.68 11.89
C GLU A 640 18.12 8.28 11.98
N ARG A 641 17.49 7.95 10.85
CA ARG A 641 16.06 7.65 10.77
C ARG A 641 15.82 6.15 10.66
N LYS A 642 15.04 5.61 11.60
CA LYS A 642 14.53 4.24 11.56
C LYS A 642 13.14 4.23 10.91
N ILE A 643 12.94 3.34 9.96
CA ILE A 643 11.66 3.16 9.27
C ILE A 643 11.18 1.72 9.53
N VAL A 644 10.01 1.59 10.15
CA VAL A 644 9.44 0.29 10.50
C VAL A 644 8.73 -0.30 9.27
N LEU A 645 9.06 -1.54 8.94
CA LEU A 645 8.43 -2.30 7.84
C LEU A 645 7.34 -3.26 8.33
N GLY A 646 7.18 -3.37 9.66
CA GLY A 646 6.20 -4.25 10.28
C GLY A 646 6.72 -5.65 10.61
N SER A 647 5.80 -6.55 10.93
CA SER A 647 6.08 -7.95 11.27
C SER A 647 4.97 -8.86 10.73
N ILE A 648 5.31 -10.13 10.51
CA ILE A 648 4.32 -11.17 10.21
C ILE A 648 3.66 -11.73 11.49
N TRP A 649 4.25 -11.46 12.65
CA TRP A 649 3.77 -11.92 13.94
C TRP A 649 2.65 -11.02 14.47
N PRO A 650 1.77 -11.54 15.33
CA PRO A 650 0.77 -10.72 16.00
C PRO A 650 1.42 -9.60 16.81
N LYS A 651 0.72 -8.48 16.86
CA LYS A 651 1.02 -7.33 17.70
C LYS A 651 0.30 -7.49 19.03
N PHE A 652 1.02 -7.35 20.12
CA PHE A 652 0.51 -7.42 21.49
C PHE A 652 0.48 -6.01 22.08
N GLY A 653 -0.61 -5.67 22.77
CA GLY A 653 -0.73 -4.39 23.47
C GLY A 653 -1.23 -4.60 24.89
N LEU A 654 -0.76 -3.78 25.81
CA LEU A 654 -1.27 -3.69 27.19
C LEU A 654 -1.43 -2.21 27.53
N LYS A 655 -2.66 -1.79 27.79
CA LYS A 655 -2.98 -0.43 28.24
C LYS A 655 -3.49 -0.47 29.68
N MET A 656 -2.90 0.35 30.51
CA MET A 656 -3.31 0.52 31.91
C MET A 656 -3.61 1.99 32.17
N ASN A 657 -4.76 2.27 32.76
CA ASN A 657 -5.18 3.60 33.17
C ASN A 657 -5.51 3.58 34.66
N ALA A 658 -5.02 4.55 35.39
CA ALA A 658 -5.32 4.68 36.82
C ALA A 658 -5.70 6.14 37.16
N GLY A 659 -6.88 6.32 37.71
CA GLY A 659 -7.29 7.56 38.37
C GLY A 659 -6.81 7.54 39.82
N VAL A 660 -5.98 8.53 40.21
CA VAL A 660 -5.33 8.57 41.54
C VAL A 660 -5.99 9.65 42.39
N PRO A 661 -6.69 9.22 43.45
CA PRO A 661 -7.36 10.15 44.36
C PRO A 661 -6.34 10.97 45.16
N ASN A 662 -6.72 12.19 45.53
CA ASN A 662 -5.95 13.15 46.32
C ASN A 662 -4.69 13.69 45.66
N PHE A 663 -4.19 13.09 44.59
CA PHE A 663 -3.04 13.64 43.86
C PHE A 663 -3.49 14.90 43.08
N LEU A 664 -2.90 16.06 43.37
CA LEU A 664 -3.31 17.38 42.83
C LEU A 664 -4.83 17.67 43.04
N GLY A 665 -5.44 17.08 44.09
CA GLY A 665 -6.87 17.23 44.33
C GLY A 665 -7.77 16.35 43.42
N GLY A 666 -7.23 15.35 42.81
CA GLY A 666 -7.98 14.35 42.01
C GLY A 666 -9.01 13.60 42.87
N GLN A 667 -10.21 13.43 42.31
CA GLN A 667 -11.35 12.79 43.03
C GLN A 667 -11.59 11.36 42.52
N SER A 668 -11.26 11.11 41.26
CA SER A 668 -11.52 9.77 40.64
C SER A 668 -10.55 8.71 41.17
N ASN A 669 -11.09 7.53 41.48
CA ASN A 669 -10.38 6.39 42.04
C ASN A 669 -10.76 5.12 41.29
N PHE A 670 -9.98 4.76 40.27
CA PHE A 670 -10.18 3.58 39.47
C PHE A 670 -8.88 3.06 38.90
N GLY A 671 -8.85 1.80 38.56
CA GLY A 671 -7.78 1.17 37.76
C GLY A 671 -8.41 0.32 36.68
N PHE A 672 -7.95 0.51 35.45
CA PHE A 672 -8.39 -0.23 34.27
C PHE A 672 -7.19 -0.84 33.54
N ALA A 673 -7.32 -2.09 33.13
CA ALA A 673 -6.32 -2.77 32.30
C ALA A 673 -6.99 -3.38 31.06
N GLU A 674 -6.32 -3.27 29.90
CA GLU A 674 -6.78 -3.81 28.62
C GLU A 674 -5.62 -4.49 27.90
N GLY A 675 -5.75 -5.82 27.67
CA GLY A 675 -4.87 -6.58 26.79
C GLY A 675 -5.42 -6.65 25.38
N ARG A 676 -4.55 -6.51 24.38
CA ARG A 676 -4.91 -6.51 22.95
C ARG A 676 -3.99 -7.41 22.16
N VAL A 677 -4.56 -8.18 21.24
CA VAL A 677 -3.80 -8.96 20.25
C VAL A 677 -4.39 -8.69 18.89
N SER A 678 -3.57 -8.31 17.93
CA SER A 678 -4.04 -8.05 16.56
C SER A 678 -3.00 -8.51 15.54
N ASN A 679 -3.49 -8.95 14.39
CA ASN A 679 -2.63 -9.25 13.25
C ASN A 679 -3.35 -8.94 11.94
N GLN A 680 -2.54 -8.65 10.93
CA GLN A 680 -2.96 -8.56 9.54
C GLN A 680 -1.97 -9.38 8.72
N GLY A 681 -2.45 -10.39 8.04
CA GLY A 681 -1.61 -11.32 7.31
C GLY A 681 -2.21 -11.77 5.99
N LYS A 682 -1.42 -12.52 5.24
CA LYS A 682 -1.81 -13.14 3.97
C LYS A 682 -1.99 -14.64 4.16
N PHE A 683 -3.07 -15.18 3.65
CA PHE A 683 -3.33 -16.62 3.64
C PHE A 683 -3.13 -17.17 2.24
N ARG A 684 -1.89 -17.00 1.71
CA ARG A 684 -1.48 -17.43 0.35
C ARG A 684 -2.46 -16.92 -0.73
N SER A 685 -2.94 -17.81 -1.62
CA SER A 685 -3.92 -17.48 -2.67
C SER A 685 -5.34 -17.23 -2.15
N PHE A 686 -5.63 -17.61 -0.91
CA PHE A 686 -6.95 -17.37 -0.30
C PHE A 686 -7.15 -15.93 0.17
N GLY A 687 -6.18 -15.05 -0.03
CA GLY A 687 -6.31 -13.62 0.25
C GLY A 687 -5.72 -13.17 1.57
N ASN A 688 -6.30 -12.12 2.16
CA ASN A 688 -5.78 -11.44 3.35
C ASN A 688 -6.77 -11.53 4.50
N TYR A 689 -6.24 -11.69 5.70
CA TYR A 689 -7.05 -11.64 6.92
C TYR A 689 -6.57 -10.52 7.85
N SER A 690 -7.49 -10.00 8.64
CA SER A 690 -7.18 -9.10 9.75
C SER A 690 -8.05 -9.45 10.93
N TYR A 691 -7.47 -9.53 12.12
CA TYR A 691 -8.22 -9.75 13.34
C TYR A 691 -7.70 -8.91 14.49
N ARG A 692 -8.58 -8.69 15.47
CA ARG A 692 -8.26 -8.08 16.75
C ARG A 692 -9.06 -8.75 17.85
N PHE A 693 -8.37 -9.12 18.91
CA PHE A 693 -8.92 -9.57 20.16
C PHE A 693 -8.55 -8.56 21.24
N SER A 694 -9.48 -8.23 22.11
CA SER A 694 -9.24 -7.41 23.30
C SER A 694 -10.05 -7.91 24.48
N TYR A 695 -9.39 -7.92 25.62
CA TYR A 695 -9.97 -8.14 26.93
C TYR A 695 -9.60 -6.99 27.82
N GLY A 696 -10.58 -6.40 28.50
CA GLY A 696 -10.34 -5.33 29.46
C GLY A 696 -11.20 -5.49 30.69
N GLN A 697 -10.67 -4.96 31.80
CA GLN A 697 -11.32 -5.04 33.09
C GLN A 697 -10.98 -3.82 33.96
N PHE A 698 -11.97 -3.34 34.69
CA PHE A 698 -11.72 -2.44 35.80
C PHE A 698 -11.27 -3.27 37.02
N LEU A 699 -10.01 -3.06 37.43
CA LEU A 699 -9.37 -3.75 38.55
C LEU A 699 -9.97 -3.26 39.90
N TYR A 700 -10.24 -1.99 39.97
CA TYR A 700 -10.98 -1.31 41.03
C TYR A 700 -11.71 -0.10 40.45
N LYS A 701 -12.82 0.32 41.07
CA LYS A 701 -13.70 1.39 40.56
C LYS A 701 -14.47 2.09 41.73
N LYS A 702 -13.70 2.53 42.74
CA LYS A 702 -14.30 3.18 43.91
C LYS A 702 -15.01 4.48 43.57
N ASP A 703 -14.43 5.28 42.65
CA ASP A 703 -15.02 6.49 42.12
C ASP A 703 -14.74 6.58 40.62
N LEU A 704 -15.53 5.86 39.84
CA LEU A 704 -15.49 5.79 38.39
C LEU A 704 -16.60 6.66 37.78
N ARG A 705 -16.24 7.78 37.18
CA ARG A 705 -17.20 8.68 36.52
C ARG A 705 -17.59 8.19 35.11
N ILE A 706 -18.63 8.78 34.54
CA ILE A 706 -19.17 8.34 33.26
C ILE A 706 -18.19 8.50 32.10
N ILE A 707 -17.34 9.54 32.15
CA ILE A 707 -16.35 9.85 31.10
C ILE A 707 -15.21 8.83 31.11
N GLU A 708 -14.87 8.22 32.24
CA GLU A 708 -13.78 7.24 32.40
C GLU A 708 -14.23 5.81 32.12
N ARG A 709 -15.52 5.56 31.85
CA ARG A 709 -15.98 4.22 31.46
C ARG A 709 -15.34 3.76 30.16
N LYS A 710 -15.30 2.48 29.94
CA LYS A 710 -14.88 1.92 28.65
C LYS A 710 -16.01 2.03 27.65
N TYR A 711 -15.80 2.84 26.62
CA TYR A 711 -16.69 2.98 25.46
C TYR A 711 -16.22 2.08 24.32
N PHE A 712 -17.17 1.60 23.51
CA PHE A 712 -16.93 0.76 22.35
C PHE A 712 -17.18 1.54 21.08
N ARG A 713 -16.33 1.27 20.07
CA ARG A 713 -16.47 1.91 18.77
C ARG A 713 -17.65 1.34 18.02
N THR A 714 -18.49 2.24 17.53
CA THR A 714 -19.64 1.93 16.67
C THR A 714 -19.38 2.39 15.25
N SER A 715 -20.05 1.79 14.29
CA SER A 715 -20.01 2.21 12.87
C SER A 715 -21.19 3.13 12.56
N ASP A 716 -21.02 4.02 11.57
CA ASP A 716 -22.11 4.82 11.03
C ASP A 716 -23.22 3.94 10.43
N LEU A 717 -24.43 4.49 10.29
CA LEU A 717 -25.61 3.73 9.84
C LEU A 717 -25.42 3.11 8.45
N ASN A 718 -24.90 3.88 7.51
CA ASN A 718 -24.80 3.51 6.10
C ASN A 718 -23.36 3.19 5.68
N PHE A 719 -22.36 3.59 6.48
CA PHE A 719 -20.97 3.36 6.16
C PHE A 719 -20.42 2.15 6.92
N PHE A 720 -19.66 1.33 6.21
CA PHE A 720 -18.93 0.21 6.79
C PHE A 720 -17.59 0.73 7.32
N SER A 721 -17.51 0.86 8.64
CA SER A 721 -16.29 1.34 9.30
C SER A 721 -15.28 0.21 9.50
N ASN A 722 -14.05 0.57 9.92
CA ASN A 722 -12.99 -0.40 10.18
C ASN A 722 -13.48 -1.63 10.94
N PRO A 723 -13.58 -2.81 10.29
CA PRO A 723 -14.21 -3.99 10.87
C PRO A 723 -13.39 -4.64 11.99
N THR A 724 -12.09 -4.34 12.10
CA THR A 724 -11.25 -4.87 13.17
C THR A 724 -11.36 -4.07 14.47
N ASN A 725 -11.88 -2.84 14.40
CA ASN A 725 -11.96 -1.94 15.55
C ASN A 725 -13.39 -1.64 16.00
N SER A 726 -14.38 -1.85 15.13
CA SER A 726 -15.77 -1.50 15.38
C SER A 726 -16.71 -2.66 15.09
N LEU A 727 -17.77 -2.78 15.90
CA LEU A 727 -18.93 -3.54 15.52
C LEU A 727 -19.84 -2.66 14.67
N GLN A 728 -20.37 -3.22 13.59
CA GLN A 728 -21.05 -2.47 12.54
C GLN A 728 -22.47 -2.04 12.91
N LEU A 729 -23.15 -2.81 13.79
CA LEU A 729 -24.53 -2.57 14.20
C LEU A 729 -24.65 -2.37 15.73
N LEU A 730 -23.53 -2.11 16.41
CA LEU A 730 -23.56 -1.82 17.84
C LEU A 730 -24.26 -0.47 18.10
N ASP A 731 -25.04 -0.40 19.17
CA ASP A 731 -25.68 0.84 19.60
C ASP A 731 -24.66 1.93 19.93
N THR A 732 -25.05 3.16 19.65
CA THR A 732 -24.30 4.36 20.07
C THR A 732 -24.21 4.40 21.61
N ASN A 733 -23.08 4.85 22.13
CA ASN A 733 -22.83 5.01 23.55
C ASN A 733 -22.74 3.72 24.38
N MET A 734 -22.60 2.54 23.72
CA MET A 734 -22.31 1.32 24.43
C MET A 734 -21.04 1.48 25.27
N ASN A 735 -21.14 1.25 26.55
CA ASN A 735 -20.05 1.37 27.50
C ASN A 735 -20.15 0.33 28.62
N THR A 736 -19.06 0.11 29.33
CA THR A 736 -19.02 -0.73 30.48
C THR A 736 -18.13 -0.15 31.58
N GLN A 737 -18.44 -0.53 32.82
CA GLN A 737 -17.61 -0.34 34.00
C GLN A 737 -17.11 -1.67 34.59
N ASN A 738 -17.35 -2.76 33.89
CA ASN A 738 -16.97 -4.12 34.27
C ASN A 738 -15.96 -4.67 33.23
N ALA A 739 -15.74 -5.97 33.28
CA ALA A 739 -14.95 -6.65 32.28
C ALA A 739 -15.67 -6.68 30.93
N TYR A 740 -14.91 -6.85 29.85
CA TYR A 740 -15.43 -7.12 28.52
C TYR A 740 -14.49 -8.03 27.73
N VAL A 741 -15.07 -8.72 26.76
CA VAL A 741 -14.35 -9.46 25.72
C VAL A 741 -14.84 -8.96 24.37
N GLN A 742 -13.92 -8.58 23.50
CA GLN A 742 -14.23 -8.19 22.13
C GLN A 742 -13.32 -8.94 21.16
N PHE A 743 -13.91 -9.48 20.10
CA PHE A 743 -13.20 -10.08 18.99
C PHE A 743 -13.77 -9.58 17.67
N ASN A 744 -12.89 -9.24 16.74
CA ASN A 744 -13.25 -8.80 15.39
C ASN A 744 -12.36 -9.49 14.38
N ILE A 745 -12.92 -9.89 13.23
CA ILE A 745 -12.19 -10.52 12.14
C ILE A 745 -12.79 -10.13 10.79
N ILE A 746 -11.94 -9.98 9.79
CA ILE A 746 -12.32 -9.88 8.38
C ILE A 746 -11.34 -10.69 7.54
N HIS A 747 -11.87 -11.36 6.53
CA HIS A 747 -11.12 -12.06 5.51
C HIS A 747 -11.54 -11.56 4.13
N HIS A 748 -10.58 -11.12 3.32
CA HIS A 748 -10.76 -10.73 1.93
C HIS A 748 -10.21 -11.85 1.05
N PHE A 749 -11.05 -12.51 0.29
CA PHE A 749 -10.65 -13.58 -0.64
C PHE A 749 -9.98 -13.05 -1.92
N GLU A 750 -10.07 -11.73 -2.15
CA GLU A 750 -9.47 -11.05 -3.31
C GLU A 750 -9.87 -11.66 -4.66
N GLY A 751 -11.12 -12.08 -4.78
CA GLY A 751 -11.67 -12.69 -5.98
C GLY A 751 -11.29 -14.15 -6.20
N PHE A 752 -10.86 -14.86 -5.17
CA PHE A 752 -10.48 -16.28 -5.27
C PHE A 752 -11.60 -17.16 -5.87
N PHE A 753 -12.86 -16.89 -5.54
CA PHE A 753 -14.01 -17.62 -6.09
C PHE A 753 -14.57 -16.92 -7.33
N LEU A 754 -14.86 -15.62 -7.27
CA LEU A 754 -15.58 -14.87 -8.31
C LEU A 754 -14.76 -14.70 -9.60
N SER A 755 -13.45 -14.65 -9.52
CA SER A 755 -12.57 -14.56 -10.69
C SER A 755 -12.65 -15.80 -11.61
N LYS A 756 -13.11 -16.95 -11.08
CA LYS A 756 -13.23 -18.23 -11.80
C LYS A 756 -14.60 -18.45 -12.43
N ILE A 757 -15.60 -17.63 -12.08
CA ILE A 757 -16.96 -17.75 -12.61
C ILE A 757 -17.04 -16.95 -13.92
N TRP A 758 -17.32 -17.65 -15.00
CA TRP A 758 -17.48 -17.05 -16.32
C TRP A 758 -18.56 -15.94 -16.32
N GLY A 759 -18.25 -14.80 -16.92
CA GLY A 759 -19.12 -13.60 -16.91
C GLY A 759 -18.91 -12.72 -15.70
N ILE A 760 -18.90 -13.25 -14.47
CA ILE A 760 -18.67 -12.48 -13.23
C ILE A 760 -17.22 -11.99 -13.14
N ASN A 761 -16.26 -12.76 -13.64
CA ASN A 761 -14.85 -12.40 -13.68
C ASN A 761 -14.58 -11.03 -14.39
N LYS A 762 -15.42 -10.68 -15.39
CA LYS A 762 -15.32 -9.38 -16.10
C LYS A 762 -15.65 -8.18 -15.20
N LEU A 763 -16.44 -8.38 -14.15
CA LEU A 763 -16.81 -7.34 -13.19
C LEU A 763 -15.67 -7.03 -12.20
N LYS A 764 -14.65 -7.90 -12.13
CA LYS A 764 -13.50 -7.77 -11.21
C LYS A 764 -13.92 -7.56 -9.75
N LEU A 765 -14.98 -8.24 -9.35
CA LEU A 765 -15.48 -8.23 -7.98
C LEU A 765 -14.63 -9.16 -7.11
N GLU A 766 -14.45 -8.73 -5.88
CA GLU A 766 -13.76 -9.47 -4.83
C GLU A 766 -14.72 -9.70 -3.66
N GLU A 767 -14.67 -10.87 -3.08
CA GLU A 767 -15.49 -11.26 -1.96
C GLU A 767 -14.75 -11.05 -0.63
N SER A 768 -15.48 -10.65 0.38
CA SER A 768 -15.01 -10.57 1.77
C SER A 768 -16.06 -11.12 2.73
N ILE A 769 -15.60 -11.67 3.84
CA ILE A 769 -16.44 -12.17 4.94
C ILE A 769 -15.80 -11.82 6.26
N GLY A 770 -16.60 -11.60 7.27
CA GLY A 770 -16.08 -11.38 8.61
C GLY A 770 -17.15 -11.30 9.66
N GLY A 771 -16.77 -10.91 10.86
CA GLY A 771 -17.66 -10.75 11.97
C GLY A 771 -17.03 -10.10 13.18
N GLY A 772 -17.89 -9.83 14.16
CA GLY A 772 -17.50 -9.26 15.44
C GLY A 772 -18.29 -9.89 16.59
N PHE A 773 -17.65 -9.93 17.74
CA PHE A 773 -18.24 -10.41 18.97
C PHE A 773 -17.90 -9.43 20.10
N LEU A 774 -18.90 -9.08 20.90
CA LEU A 774 -18.74 -8.30 22.12
C LEU A 774 -19.62 -8.90 23.22
N THR A 775 -19.03 -9.18 24.37
CA THR A 775 -19.77 -9.54 25.60
C THR A 775 -19.26 -8.71 26.75
N LEU A 776 -20.19 -8.38 27.64
CA LEU A 776 -19.96 -7.63 28.86
C LEU A 776 -20.27 -8.52 30.05
N PRO A 777 -19.30 -9.34 30.55
CA PRO A 777 -19.50 -10.14 31.74
C PRO A 777 -19.94 -9.26 32.91
N GLY A 778 -20.99 -9.65 33.62
CA GLY A 778 -21.63 -8.85 34.68
C GLY A 778 -22.77 -7.95 34.17
N SER A 779 -23.12 -8.01 32.89
CA SER A 779 -24.37 -7.57 32.33
C SER A 779 -24.90 -8.67 31.39
N SER A 780 -26.19 -8.69 31.10
CA SER A 780 -26.77 -9.65 30.14
C SER A 780 -26.46 -9.35 28.68
N PHE A 781 -25.54 -8.41 28.39
CA PHE A 781 -25.28 -7.99 27.04
C PHE A 781 -24.25 -8.86 26.32
N ALA A 782 -24.67 -9.43 25.20
CA ALA A 782 -23.78 -10.02 24.20
C ALA A 782 -24.29 -9.69 22.80
N GLN A 783 -23.38 -9.49 21.87
CA GLN A 783 -23.66 -9.25 20.45
C GLN A 783 -22.69 -10.01 19.59
N VAL A 784 -23.22 -10.70 18.59
CA VAL A 784 -22.46 -11.33 17.50
C VAL A 784 -22.88 -10.67 16.20
N GLU A 785 -21.93 -10.28 15.39
CA GLU A 785 -22.14 -9.75 14.04
C GLU A 785 -21.45 -10.64 13.02
N LEU A 786 -22.14 -10.89 11.89
CA LEU A 786 -21.57 -11.50 10.70
C LEU A 786 -21.81 -10.56 9.51
N PHE A 787 -20.88 -10.53 8.61
CA PHE A 787 -21.04 -9.75 7.38
C PHE A 787 -20.36 -10.42 6.20
N ALA A 788 -20.93 -10.18 5.01
CA ALA A 788 -20.36 -10.53 3.73
C ALA A 788 -20.35 -9.30 2.83
N GLY A 789 -19.32 -9.16 2.02
CA GLY A 789 -19.12 -8.01 1.16
C GLY A 789 -18.68 -8.38 -0.24
N LEU A 790 -19.09 -7.56 -1.20
CA LEU A 790 -18.58 -7.53 -2.55
C LEU A 790 -17.80 -6.24 -2.75
N GLU A 791 -16.55 -6.37 -3.16
CA GLU A 791 -15.58 -5.28 -3.26
C GLU A 791 -15.07 -5.14 -4.69
N ARG A 792 -14.66 -3.94 -5.07
CA ARG A 792 -14.01 -3.66 -6.35
C ARG A 792 -12.84 -2.72 -6.16
N LYS A 793 -11.68 -3.09 -6.71
CA LYS A 793 -10.49 -2.23 -6.75
C LYS A 793 -10.57 -1.25 -7.90
N VAL A 794 -10.26 0.00 -7.63
CA VAL A 794 -10.13 1.07 -8.61
C VAL A 794 -8.81 1.79 -8.36
N ARG A 795 -8.07 2.07 -9.42
CA ARG A 795 -6.86 2.89 -9.36
C ARG A 795 -7.18 4.32 -9.78
N ILE A 796 -6.87 5.27 -8.91
CA ILE A 796 -6.92 6.70 -9.22
C ILE A 796 -5.50 7.24 -9.09
N ARG A 797 -4.84 7.49 -10.22
CA ARG A 797 -3.41 7.86 -10.30
C ARG A 797 -2.53 6.84 -9.54
N LYS A 798 -1.80 7.28 -8.52
CA LYS A 798 -0.91 6.46 -7.69
C LYS A 798 -1.64 5.74 -6.54
N GLN A 799 -2.92 6.03 -6.29
CA GLN A 799 -3.70 5.46 -5.19
C GLN A 799 -4.60 4.32 -5.66
N LEU A 800 -4.52 3.17 -5.00
CA LEU A 800 -5.52 2.11 -5.11
C LEU A 800 -6.58 2.32 -4.04
N ILE A 801 -7.84 2.26 -4.45
CA ILE A 801 -9.02 2.37 -3.58
C ILE A 801 -9.88 1.13 -3.81
N LYS A 802 -10.40 0.57 -2.74
CA LYS A 802 -11.34 -0.54 -2.78
C LYS A 802 -12.71 -0.03 -2.31
N PHE A 803 -13.71 -0.12 -3.17
CA PHE A 803 -15.11 0.16 -2.84
C PHE A 803 -15.83 -1.15 -2.56
N GLY A 804 -16.64 -1.19 -1.53
CA GLY A 804 -17.37 -2.38 -1.14
C GLY A 804 -18.81 -2.11 -0.72
N VAL A 805 -19.68 -3.09 -0.96
CA VAL A 805 -21.05 -3.14 -0.45
C VAL A 805 -21.14 -4.38 0.44
N TYR A 806 -21.62 -4.18 1.66
CA TYR A 806 -21.64 -5.20 2.71
C TYR A 806 -23.04 -5.41 3.25
N ILE A 807 -23.47 -6.65 3.36
CA ILE A 807 -24.63 -7.03 4.17
C ILE A 807 -24.12 -7.41 5.55
N VAL A 808 -24.67 -6.80 6.57
CA VAL A 808 -24.30 -7.04 7.97
C VAL A 808 -25.52 -7.52 8.72
N GLN A 809 -25.37 -8.61 9.44
CA GLN A 809 -26.38 -9.15 10.33
C GLN A 809 -25.81 -9.26 11.75
N ALA A 810 -26.52 -8.72 12.71
CA ALA A 810 -26.20 -8.85 14.12
C ALA A 810 -27.32 -9.59 14.84
N ASN A 811 -26.92 -10.39 15.84
CA ASN A 811 -27.80 -10.95 16.83
C ASN A 811 -27.29 -10.49 18.21
N SER A 812 -28.12 -9.81 18.94
CA SER A 812 -27.78 -9.29 20.26
C SER A 812 -28.85 -9.62 21.29
N SER A 813 -28.53 -9.46 22.56
CA SER A 813 -29.51 -9.56 23.67
C SER A 813 -30.70 -8.59 23.52
N ARG A 814 -30.60 -7.61 22.58
CA ARG A 814 -31.67 -6.63 22.27
C ARG A 814 -32.46 -6.99 21.01
N GLY A 815 -32.15 -8.12 20.40
CA GLY A 815 -32.79 -8.61 19.18
C GLY A 815 -31.89 -8.57 17.92
N PRO A 816 -32.35 -9.21 16.83
CA PRO A 816 -31.63 -9.25 15.57
C PRO A 816 -31.75 -7.93 14.81
N SER A 817 -30.73 -7.61 14.02
CA SER A 817 -30.74 -6.49 13.08
C SER A 817 -29.94 -6.80 11.84
N THR A 818 -30.39 -6.31 10.68
CA THR A 818 -29.73 -6.48 9.40
C THR A 818 -29.65 -5.14 8.67
N ARG A 819 -28.48 -4.83 8.08
CA ARG A 819 -28.28 -3.59 7.28
C ARG A 819 -27.35 -3.81 6.11
N LEU A 820 -27.60 -3.05 5.06
CA LEU A 820 -26.69 -2.88 3.93
C LEU A 820 -25.81 -1.65 4.20
N LYS A 821 -24.50 -1.80 3.97
CA LYS A 821 -23.50 -0.74 4.21
C LYS A 821 -22.55 -0.59 3.03
N ILE A 822 -22.04 0.62 2.84
CA ILE A 822 -21.04 0.95 1.81
C ILE A 822 -19.72 1.26 2.52
N GLY A 823 -18.61 0.71 2.03
CA GLY A 823 -17.29 0.95 2.55
C GLY A 823 -16.29 1.29 1.48
N PHE A 824 -15.20 1.92 1.89
CA PHE A 824 -14.04 2.17 1.03
C PHE A 824 -12.76 2.07 1.84
N ASN A 825 -11.71 1.52 1.21
CA ASN A 825 -10.42 1.29 1.81
C ASN A 825 -9.31 1.81 0.90
N PHE A 826 -8.25 2.32 1.48
CA PHE A 826 -7.08 2.80 0.76
C PHE A 826 -5.93 1.81 0.89
N TYR A 827 -5.17 1.64 -0.19
CA TYR A 827 -3.99 0.77 -0.18
C TYR A 827 -2.74 1.58 0.14
N ASP A 828 -2.06 1.21 1.23
CA ASP A 828 -0.73 1.68 1.55
C ASP A 828 0.29 0.85 0.73
N SER A 829 0.81 1.43 -0.34
CA SER A 829 1.74 0.76 -1.25
C SER A 829 3.11 0.50 -0.61
N PHE A 830 3.48 1.26 0.40
CA PHE A 830 4.75 1.09 1.10
C PHE A 830 4.73 -0.13 2.04
N HIS A 831 3.71 -0.24 2.88
CA HIS A 831 3.55 -1.38 3.79
C HIS A 831 2.82 -2.57 3.14
N ALA A 832 2.34 -2.42 1.90
CA ALA A 832 1.56 -3.42 1.15
C ALA A 832 0.31 -3.89 1.93
N LYS A 833 -0.45 -2.94 2.48
CA LYS A 833 -1.61 -3.20 3.34
C LYS A 833 -2.81 -2.35 2.95
N TRP A 834 -4.01 -2.90 3.17
CA TRP A 834 -5.25 -2.13 3.09
C TRP A 834 -5.49 -1.41 4.42
N MET A 835 -5.77 -0.10 4.34
CA MET A 835 -6.16 0.76 5.46
C MET A 835 -7.68 0.96 5.41
N TYR A 836 -8.33 0.80 6.57
CA TYR A 836 -9.78 0.94 6.71
C TYR A 836 -10.16 2.32 7.21
#